data_ca00e64928267d0f6f74b3efdb4d8284
#
_entry.id   ca00e64928267d0f6f74b3efdb4d8284
#
_cell.length_a   1.000
_cell.length_b   1.000
_cell.length_c   1.000
_cell.angle_alpha   90.00
_cell.angle_beta   90.00
_cell.angle_gamma   90.00
#
_symmetry.space_group_name_H-M   'P 1'
#
loop_
_entity.id
_entity.type
_entity.pdbx_description
1 polymer ?
#
loop_
_entity_poly.entity_id
_entity_poly.type
_entity_poly.pdbx_seq_one_letter_code
_entity_poly.pdbx_strand_id
1 'polypeptide(L)'
;MAKFDVVQTSFSGGEIGPSLYGRSDIAQYANACQLVENMIPRSYGPVISMPGTRYVATASSSSLNTRLIKFVFNKTDSYVIEMGDLYMRFYTNRGQVVSSTGAGTEDLSAISDLIAHWKMNDNTNSTTVLDAVGSHNGTISSGVNTATISTTGIVSTCFNIDGSRYVEVADHINFTRTASSQPMSIAGWFYYNNNLQLQNMVSKDDDSGTQREYQFFINTTGVPVFRVINESTNGSADFNSSISVTTGWHFIVMTFAGDGTQASDCNIYVDTVKADITRVQSGTYTKMANKTVTFKIGQGPSGAWADKIDNVAFFHKVLSPSEINSLYTQSAYQITTVFEENEIFDVHYTQLNDIIWLAHPNHPPQKLVRTSANEWAISDSPIVGGPFLDTNTNTSTTLSLSATQGTVNVTAATGKTVFTLSATTLGHHNAFFAIGGLTAETSSTTGLKEVSYVKITHVINSYTATATVIKNVQVTTATSNWAEGAWNAVRGYPARVTLQERRLWFARTNEEPQKEWGSKVFSYEDFALDTQADDDALNLPLASNESNEIQWLASGKSLIAGTFGGAFVTNSGSTSPITPDNANASEEIGYGAEDIAPKKIGSFLYYIQRFGKKLRELFYTWELDTYKAADTTILSPHILGDGVVDMDYQQNPENILYCVLTSGTLATMTREVDQQVISWARHSTAGTYTSIAIIPSQSYDYDEAWVIVERWINGTQKKYIEFFENLDVPDRQDQCVYLHSALTYDAYDSTSTSNVTISLSASSGSVTLTSSTAYFNGGMINKRLRAINAAGTTIGEGSITATASTTSITLSITTTFSALSYSAGFWGVSVSTVSGLSHLDTETVGILADGQVESLTRTVASNALTLGSNYFVIQVGLSYDQILYTLPKEAGAQRGTAQGKVQRFNEIALKVNRSTQNFKYGPDASNLDDINVSFTPSVTTLYTGILPPQGGGIGMRGGYARGAQIYIKNSNPLPLEILSIMGSLSTEEK
;
A
#
# COMPACT_ATOMS: atom_id res chain seq x y z
N MET A 1 -1.81 -15.44 -58.04
CA MET A 1 -2.02 -15.60 -56.57
C MET A 1 -3.43 -15.14 -56.25
N ALA A 2 -4.20 -15.99 -55.62
CA ALA A 2 -5.53 -15.61 -55.15
C ALA A 2 -5.37 -14.70 -53.94
N LYS A 3 -6.12 -13.62 -53.88
CA LYS A 3 -6.26 -12.74 -52.72
C LYS A 3 -7.47 -13.22 -51.92
N PHE A 4 -7.30 -13.28 -50.60
CA PHE A 4 -8.36 -13.67 -49.67
C PHE A 4 -8.42 -12.62 -48.55
N ASP A 5 -9.62 -12.23 -48.20
CA ASP A 5 -9.83 -11.35 -47.07
C ASP A 5 -10.00 -12.20 -45.80
N VAL A 6 -9.23 -11.90 -44.81
CA VAL A 6 -9.25 -12.55 -43.47
C VAL A 6 -9.63 -11.54 -42.42
N VAL A 7 -10.44 -11.98 -41.48
CA VAL A 7 -10.84 -11.16 -40.31
C VAL A 7 -10.63 -11.95 -39.03
N GLN A 8 -10.03 -11.31 -38.08
CA GLN A 8 -10.03 -11.77 -36.69
C GLN A 8 -10.89 -10.83 -35.85
N THR A 9 -12.00 -11.32 -35.35
CA THR A 9 -13.02 -10.52 -34.65
C THR A 9 -13.01 -10.72 -33.16
N SER A 10 -12.19 -11.63 -32.67
CA SER A 10 -12.06 -11.92 -31.24
C SER A 10 -10.63 -12.28 -30.87
N PHE A 11 -10.26 -11.99 -29.66
CA PHE A 11 -8.96 -12.29 -29.03
C PHE A 11 -9.15 -13.09 -27.73
N SER A 12 -10.37 -13.61 -27.52
CA SER A 12 -10.74 -14.37 -26.31
C SER A 12 -9.98 -15.69 -26.11
N GLY A 13 -9.22 -16.14 -27.11
CA GLY A 13 -8.28 -17.26 -26.96
C GLY A 13 -6.99 -16.91 -26.21
N GLY A 14 -6.67 -15.60 -26.07
CA GLY A 14 -5.47 -15.12 -25.40
C GLY A 14 -4.19 -15.58 -26.06
N GLU A 15 -3.12 -15.62 -25.27
CA GLU A 15 -1.81 -16.15 -25.71
C GLU A 15 -1.77 -17.67 -25.56
N ILE A 16 -1.41 -18.38 -26.63
CA ILE A 16 -1.25 -19.86 -26.60
C ILE A 16 0.22 -20.28 -26.70
N GLY A 17 0.50 -21.47 -26.19
CA GLY A 17 1.85 -22.02 -26.11
C GLY A 17 2.47 -22.37 -27.48
N PRO A 18 3.79 -22.21 -27.63
CA PRO A 18 4.49 -22.48 -28.91
C PRO A 18 4.23 -23.87 -29.48
N SER A 19 4.04 -24.87 -28.64
CA SER A 19 3.74 -26.26 -29.10
C SER A 19 2.39 -26.38 -29.81
N LEU A 20 1.54 -25.36 -29.72
CA LEU A 20 0.20 -25.34 -30.35
C LEU A 20 0.12 -24.50 -31.63
N TYR A 21 1.20 -23.86 -32.07
CA TYR A 21 1.19 -23.01 -33.26
C TYR A 21 0.86 -23.75 -34.56
N GLY A 22 1.00 -25.08 -34.59
CA GLY A 22 0.57 -25.93 -35.71
C GLY A 22 -0.84 -26.47 -35.61
N ARG A 23 -1.54 -26.25 -34.50
CA ARG A 23 -2.86 -26.82 -34.19
C ARG A 23 -4.02 -25.91 -34.63
N SER A 24 -4.04 -25.62 -35.94
CA SER A 24 -5.14 -24.83 -36.54
C SER A 24 -6.52 -25.53 -36.50
N ASP A 25 -6.54 -26.80 -36.07
CA ASP A 25 -7.73 -27.64 -35.88
C ASP A 25 -8.52 -27.29 -34.60
N ILE A 26 -7.88 -26.70 -33.59
CA ILE A 26 -8.58 -26.30 -32.37
C ILE A 26 -9.36 -25.01 -32.54
N ALA A 27 -10.59 -24.97 -31.98
CA ALA A 27 -11.50 -23.83 -32.14
C ALA A 27 -10.91 -22.50 -31.63
N GLN A 28 -10.12 -22.54 -30.56
CA GLN A 28 -9.48 -21.38 -29.95
C GLN A 28 -8.39 -20.76 -30.82
N TYR A 29 -7.79 -21.51 -31.78
CA TYR A 29 -6.70 -21.03 -32.63
C TYR A 29 -7.08 -19.75 -33.41
N ALA A 30 -8.30 -19.69 -33.93
CA ALA A 30 -8.77 -18.54 -34.71
C ALA A 30 -8.87 -17.24 -33.89
N ASN A 31 -9.11 -17.36 -32.57
CA ASN A 31 -9.29 -16.26 -31.61
C ASN A 31 -8.08 -16.05 -30.71
N ALA A 32 -7.00 -16.85 -30.90
CA ALA A 32 -5.80 -16.76 -30.08
C ALA A 32 -4.71 -15.91 -30.74
N CYS A 33 -3.70 -15.60 -29.93
CA CYS A 33 -2.51 -14.87 -30.35
C CYS A 33 -1.23 -15.64 -29.98
N GLN A 34 -0.14 -15.32 -30.66
CA GLN A 34 1.20 -15.81 -30.32
C GLN A 34 1.79 -15.07 -29.13
N LEU A 35 1.45 -13.77 -28.99
CA LEU A 35 1.91 -12.92 -27.90
C LEU A 35 0.82 -11.91 -27.56
N VAL A 36 0.51 -11.78 -26.28
CA VAL A 36 -0.32 -10.73 -25.70
C VAL A 36 0.44 -10.16 -24.51
N GLU A 37 1.13 -9.03 -24.71
CA GLU A 37 1.95 -8.41 -23.67
C GLU A 37 1.45 -7.01 -23.35
N ASN A 38 1.21 -6.74 -22.08
CA ASN A 38 0.64 -5.49 -21.59
C ASN A 38 -0.70 -5.12 -22.23
N MET A 39 -1.45 -6.14 -22.60
CA MET A 39 -2.82 -6.06 -23.09
C MET A 39 -3.67 -7.14 -22.43
N ILE A 40 -4.96 -6.89 -22.28
CA ILE A 40 -5.93 -7.79 -21.67
C ILE A 40 -6.99 -8.16 -22.70
N PRO A 41 -7.14 -9.46 -23.05
CA PRO A 41 -8.29 -9.92 -23.81
C PRO A 41 -9.56 -9.82 -22.97
N ARG A 42 -10.57 -9.13 -23.46
CA ARG A 42 -11.87 -9.02 -22.81
C ARG A 42 -12.72 -10.28 -23.04
N SER A 43 -13.59 -10.58 -22.11
CA SER A 43 -14.46 -11.76 -22.16
C SER A 43 -15.37 -11.80 -23.40
N TYR A 44 -15.76 -10.64 -23.93
CA TYR A 44 -16.62 -10.49 -25.10
C TYR A 44 -15.87 -10.27 -26.44
N GLY A 45 -14.55 -10.46 -26.47
CA GLY A 45 -13.76 -10.58 -27.69
C GLY A 45 -12.65 -9.58 -27.95
N PRO A 46 -12.80 -8.28 -27.71
CA PRO A 46 -11.73 -7.29 -27.90
C PRO A 46 -10.49 -7.57 -27.06
N VAL A 47 -9.37 -6.97 -27.45
CA VAL A 47 -8.16 -6.86 -26.63
C VAL A 47 -7.86 -5.40 -26.36
N ILE A 48 -7.64 -5.05 -25.09
CA ILE A 48 -7.38 -3.69 -24.64
C ILE A 48 -6.03 -3.57 -23.96
N SER A 49 -5.40 -2.41 -24.07
CA SER A 49 -4.20 -2.09 -23.31
C SER A 49 -4.40 -2.28 -21.80
N MET A 50 -3.47 -2.94 -21.14
CA MET A 50 -3.39 -2.92 -19.68
C MET A 50 -3.15 -1.46 -19.23
N PRO A 51 -3.95 -0.89 -18.34
CA PRO A 51 -3.69 0.46 -17.83
C PRO A 51 -2.37 0.54 -17.08
N GLY A 52 -1.84 1.74 -16.94
CA GLY A 52 -0.64 2.00 -16.16
C GLY A 52 -0.87 1.87 -14.66
N THR A 53 0.22 1.98 -13.91
CA THR A 53 0.17 2.00 -12.44
C THR A 53 0.40 3.40 -11.90
N ARG A 54 -0.26 3.71 -10.78
CA ARG A 54 0.03 4.91 -9.99
C ARG A 54 0.93 4.57 -8.81
N TYR A 55 1.92 5.40 -8.61
CA TYR A 55 2.75 5.36 -7.40
C TYR A 55 1.95 5.86 -6.19
N VAL A 56 2.03 5.12 -5.09
CA VAL A 56 1.40 5.49 -3.81
C VAL A 56 2.47 5.81 -2.78
N ALA A 57 3.37 4.87 -2.53
CA ALA A 57 4.41 5.01 -1.51
C ALA A 57 5.61 4.10 -1.79
N THR A 58 6.72 4.41 -1.15
CA THR A 58 7.84 3.49 -1.04
C THR A 58 7.60 2.55 0.13
N ALA A 59 7.80 1.24 -0.07
CA ALA A 59 7.74 0.25 1.01
C ALA A 59 8.71 0.59 2.14
N SER A 60 8.42 0.13 3.35
CA SER A 60 9.27 0.41 4.53
C SER A 60 10.69 -0.10 4.35
N SER A 61 10.84 -1.27 3.71
CA SER A 61 12.14 -1.81 3.34
C SER A 61 12.24 -1.99 1.84
N SER A 62 13.36 -1.55 1.26
CA SER A 62 13.65 -1.74 -0.17
C SER A 62 14.40 -3.03 -0.47
N SER A 63 15.02 -3.66 0.54
CA SER A 63 15.87 -4.86 0.38
C SER A 63 15.23 -6.15 0.89
N LEU A 64 14.34 -6.07 1.88
CA LEU A 64 13.70 -7.22 2.50
C LEU A 64 12.40 -7.60 1.78
N ASN A 65 11.98 -8.85 1.90
CA ASN A 65 10.72 -9.30 1.33
C ASN A 65 9.54 -8.51 1.89
N THR A 66 8.55 -8.29 1.04
CA THR A 66 7.35 -7.52 1.39
C THR A 66 6.17 -8.12 0.63
N ARG A 67 5.05 -8.32 1.29
CA ARG A 67 3.83 -8.89 0.74
C ARG A 67 2.64 -7.97 0.98
N LEU A 68 1.69 -7.97 0.05
CA LEU A 68 0.38 -7.34 0.24
C LEU A 68 -0.65 -8.37 0.69
N ILE A 69 -1.44 -8.01 1.69
CA ILE A 69 -2.65 -8.73 2.06
C ILE A 69 -3.83 -7.78 2.07
N LYS A 70 -5.03 -8.30 1.83
CA LYS A 70 -6.24 -7.47 1.77
C LYS A 70 -7.06 -7.54 3.04
N PHE A 71 -7.70 -6.43 3.36
CA PHE A 71 -8.77 -6.32 4.34
C PHE A 71 -9.98 -5.66 3.69
N VAL A 72 -11.12 -6.33 3.68
CA VAL A 72 -12.35 -5.81 3.08
C VAL A 72 -13.50 -6.01 4.05
N PHE A 73 -13.92 -4.93 4.71
CA PHE A 73 -15.13 -4.93 5.53
C PHE A 73 -16.36 -4.59 4.67
N ASN A 74 -16.26 -3.54 3.87
CA ASN A 74 -17.24 -3.12 2.87
C ASN A 74 -16.54 -2.27 1.81
N LYS A 75 -17.29 -1.66 0.87
CA LYS A 75 -16.73 -0.80 -0.18
C LYS A 75 -15.96 0.41 0.38
N THR A 76 -16.46 1.05 1.43
CA THR A 76 -15.86 2.28 2.00
C THR A 76 -14.78 1.99 3.05
N ASP A 77 -14.70 0.75 3.53
CA ASP A 77 -13.74 0.28 4.53
C ASP A 77 -12.92 -0.88 3.95
N SER A 78 -12.16 -0.61 2.92
CA SER A 78 -11.23 -1.53 2.27
C SER A 78 -9.80 -1.03 2.43
N TYR A 79 -8.88 -1.94 2.73
CA TYR A 79 -7.47 -1.64 2.97
C TYR A 79 -6.57 -2.67 2.27
N VAL A 80 -5.43 -2.20 1.81
CA VAL A 80 -4.29 -3.05 1.49
C VAL A 80 -3.30 -2.93 2.64
N ILE A 81 -2.79 -4.04 3.11
CA ILE A 81 -1.83 -4.12 4.21
C ILE A 81 -0.49 -4.56 3.62
N GLU A 82 0.50 -3.72 3.74
CA GLU A 82 1.90 -4.05 3.49
C GLU A 82 2.42 -4.81 4.70
N MET A 83 2.83 -6.04 4.49
CA MET A 83 3.43 -6.91 5.49
C MET A 83 4.90 -7.11 5.15
N GLY A 84 5.79 -6.77 6.06
CA GLY A 84 7.23 -6.91 5.91
C GLY A 84 7.89 -7.40 7.20
N ASP A 85 9.21 -7.33 7.26
CA ASP A 85 10.00 -7.81 8.39
C ASP A 85 9.59 -7.13 9.71
N LEU A 86 8.86 -7.88 10.55
CA LEU A 86 8.36 -7.46 11.86
C LEU A 86 7.42 -6.24 11.84
N TYR A 87 6.79 -5.89 10.70
CA TYR A 87 5.88 -4.75 10.63
C TYR A 87 4.68 -4.98 9.70
N MET A 88 3.62 -4.16 9.89
CA MET A 88 2.54 -3.92 8.93
C MET A 88 2.29 -2.44 8.75
N ARG A 89 2.03 -2.00 7.50
CA ARG A 89 1.55 -0.67 7.10
C ARG A 89 0.25 -0.79 6.33
N PHE A 90 -0.51 0.27 6.30
CA PHE A 90 -1.89 0.24 5.80
C PHE A 90 -2.08 1.28 4.70
N TYR A 91 -2.85 0.91 3.69
CA TYR A 91 -3.18 1.74 2.54
C TYR A 91 -4.67 1.70 2.29
N THR A 92 -5.27 2.83 2.00
CA THR A 92 -6.71 2.95 1.72
C THR A 92 -6.97 4.18 0.86
N ASN A 93 -8.04 4.17 0.09
CA ASN A 93 -8.43 5.29 -0.77
C ASN A 93 -7.24 5.85 -1.59
N ARG A 94 -6.45 4.97 -2.22
CA ARG A 94 -5.28 5.30 -3.05
C ARG A 94 -4.15 6.03 -2.34
N GLY A 95 -4.12 5.99 -1.02
CA GLY A 95 -3.12 6.65 -0.19
C GLY A 95 -2.62 5.78 0.95
N GLN A 96 -1.49 6.17 1.51
CA GLN A 96 -0.95 5.53 2.71
C GLN A 96 -1.69 6.05 3.95
N VAL A 97 -2.07 5.14 4.86
CA VAL A 97 -2.59 5.53 6.17
C VAL A 97 -1.46 6.15 6.98
N VAL A 98 -1.72 7.34 7.49
CA VAL A 98 -0.75 8.09 8.30
C VAL A 98 -1.18 8.10 9.76
N SER A 99 -0.23 8.26 10.66
CA SER A 99 -0.53 8.38 12.09
C SER A 99 -1.44 9.58 12.34
N SER A 100 -2.45 9.40 13.19
CA SER A 100 -3.39 10.49 13.58
C SER A 100 -2.72 11.59 14.42
N THR A 101 -1.64 11.25 15.07
CA THR A 101 -0.74 12.21 15.71
C THR A 101 0.31 12.57 14.68
N GLY A 102 0.36 13.84 14.25
CA GLY A 102 1.39 14.34 13.31
C GLY A 102 2.75 13.79 13.75
N ALA A 103 3.49 13.20 12.84
CA ALA A 103 4.82 12.71 13.15
C ALA A 103 5.84 13.62 12.50
N GLY A 104 6.67 14.23 13.30
CA GLY A 104 7.90 14.84 12.84
C GLY A 104 8.92 13.78 12.42
N THR A 105 9.94 14.15 11.69
CA THR A 105 11.09 13.27 11.43
C THR A 105 12.19 13.53 12.44
N GLU A 106 12.80 12.47 12.97
CA GLU A 106 14.04 12.60 13.76
C GLU A 106 15.28 12.79 12.90
N ASP A 107 15.22 12.50 11.61
CA ASP A 107 16.36 12.68 10.70
C ASP A 107 16.21 13.99 9.92
N LEU A 108 16.94 15.00 10.36
CA LEU A 108 17.02 16.31 9.71
C LEU A 108 18.27 16.47 8.84
N SER A 109 19.04 15.40 8.61
CA SER A 109 20.32 15.44 7.89
C SER A 109 20.20 15.89 6.44
N ALA A 110 19.01 15.75 5.83
CA ALA A 110 18.72 16.19 4.47
C ALA A 110 18.55 17.72 4.34
N ILE A 111 18.40 18.46 5.45
CA ILE A 111 18.22 19.91 5.43
C ILE A 111 19.55 20.58 5.74
N SER A 112 20.05 21.38 4.79
CA SER A 112 21.29 22.13 4.96
C SER A 112 21.19 23.18 6.06
N ASP A 113 22.37 23.59 6.59
CA ASP A 113 22.49 24.65 7.58
C ASP A 113 21.79 24.38 8.92
N LEU A 114 21.56 23.10 9.25
CA LEU A 114 21.13 22.66 10.57
C LEU A 114 22.29 22.89 11.56
N ILE A 115 22.02 23.62 12.64
CA ILE A 115 23.00 24.01 13.65
C ILE A 115 22.90 23.21 14.91
N ALA A 116 21.68 22.94 15.37
CA ALA A 116 21.40 22.13 16.55
C ALA A 116 20.03 21.47 16.41
N HIS A 117 19.94 20.26 16.95
CA HIS A 117 18.69 19.48 16.96
C HIS A 117 18.55 18.71 18.28
N TRP A 118 17.68 19.15 19.14
CA TRP A 118 17.34 18.49 20.40
C TRP A 118 16.08 17.66 20.19
N LYS A 119 16.26 16.34 20.09
CA LYS A 119 15.16 15.42 19.80
C LYS A 119 14.16 15.27 20.95
N MET A 120 14.54 15.69 22.17
CA MET A 120 13.77 15.53 23.42
C MET A 120 13.39 14.07 23.75
N ASN A 121 14.12 13.12 23.20
CA ASN A 121 13.90 11.68 23.41
C ASN A 121 14.94 11.05 24.34
N ASP A 122 15.78 11.85 25.00
CA ASP A 122 16.71 11.35 26.02
C ASP A 122 15.92 10.78 27.19
N ASN A 123 16.06 9.48 27.39
CA ASN A 123 15.41 8.76 28.48
C ASN A 123 16.50 8.08 29.36
N THR A 124 17.32 8.91 30.02
CA THR A 124 18.51 8.45 30.75
C THR A 124 18.56 9.02 32.15
N ASN A 125 19.33 8.38 32.99
CA ASN A 125 19.60 8.87 34.36
C ASN A 125 20.65 10.02 34.33
N SER A 126 20.43 11.03 33.50
CA SER A 126 21.28 12.18 33.27
C SER A 126 20.43 13.43 33.08
N THR A 127 20.98 14.60 33.39
CA THR A 127 20.38 15.91 33.13
C THR A 127 20.71 16.42 31.72
N THR A 128 21.59 15.73 31.00
CA THR A 128 22.03 16.14 29.65
C THR A 128 20.97 15.87 28.64
N VAL A 129 20.69 16.86 27.80
CA VAL A 129 19.84 16.78 26.59
C VAL A 129 20.76 16.82 25.39
N LEU A 130 20.79 15.75 24.62
CA LEU A 130 21.73 15.61 23.52
C LEU A 130 21.33 16.46 22.32
N ASP A 131 22.30 17.19 21.77
CA ASP A 131 22.20 17.76 20.44
C ASP A 131 22.58 16.70 19.40
N ALA A 132 21.67 16.32 18.53
CA ALA A 132 21.92 15.32 17.49
C ALA A 132 22.94 15.76 16.44
N VAL A 133 23.21 17.06 16.32
CA VAL A 133 24.32 17.63 15.52
C VAL A 133 25.65 17.55 16.27
N GLY A 134 25.61 17.48 17.60
CA GLY A 134 26.73 17.10 18.48
C GLY A 134 27.56 18.23 19.09
N SER A 135 27.18 19.51 18.91
CA SER A 135 27.99 20.65 19.39
C SER A 135 27.36 21.46 20.53
N HIS A 136 26.05 21.35 20.74
CA HIS A 136 25.26 22.23 21.60
C HIS A 136 24.35 21.47 22.56
N ASN A 137 24.91 20.55 23.35
CA ASN A 137 24.12 19.83 24.35
C ASN A 137 23.49 20.78 25.35
N GLY A 138 22.22 20.49 25.70
CA GLY A 138 21.49 21.19 26.73
C GLY A 138 21.55 20.48 28.08
N THR A 139 21.08 21.16 29.11
CA THR A 139 20.94 20.62 30.48
C THR A 139 19.53 20.93 30.97
N ILE A 140 18.83 19.94 31.55
CA ILE A 140 17.57 20.18 32.24
C ILE A 140 17.83 21.01 33.51
N SER A 141 17.10 22.10 33.66
CA SER A 141 17.08 22.92 34.87
C SER A 141 16.58 22.10 36.07
N SER A 142 16.89 22.55 37.27
CA SER A 142 16.46 21.92 38.55
C SER A 142 17.05 20.56 38.82
N GLY A 143 18.03 20.06 38.06
CA GLY A 143 18.78 18.82 38.36
C GLY A 143 17.95 17.52 38.24
N VAL A 144 16.82 17.54 37.56
CA VAL A 144 15.99 16.36 37.29
C VAL A 144 16.55 15.61 36.08
N ASN A 145 16.56 14.30 36.13
CA ASN A 145 17.02 13.45 35.01
C ASN A 145 16.02 13.45 33.85
N THR A 146 16.50 13.30 32.63
CA THR A 146 15.67 13.22 31.42
C THR A 146 14.67 12.07 31.47
N ALA A 147 15.02 10.91 32.09
CA ALA A 147 14.11 9.79 32.32
C ALA A 147 12.86 10.16 33.14
N THR A 148 12.96 11.13 34.05
CA THR A 148 11.84 11.53 34.92
C THR A 148 10.78 12.35 34.19
N ILE A 149 11.17 13.07 33.16
CA ILE A 149 10.30 13.94 32.37
C ILE A 149 9.97 13.37 30.99
N SER A 150 10.54 12.22 30.62
CA SER A 150 10.26 11.54 29.37
C SER A 150 8.85 10.98 29.35
N THR A 151 8.13 11.20 28.26
CA THR A 151 6.77 10.69 28.01
C THR A 151 6.58 10.43 26.52
N THR A 152 5.42 9.90 26.13
CA THR A 152 5.10 9.70 24.70
C THR A 152 5.01 11.04 23.98
N GLY A 153 5.79 11.18 22.90
CA GLY A 153 5.86 12.36 22.03
C GLY A 153 5.12 12.19 20.72
N ILE A 154 5.39 13.11 19.80
CA ILE A 154 4.98 13.03 18.40
C ILE A 154 5.92 12.07 17.64
N VAL A 155 7.21 12.15 17.93
CA VAL A 155 8.23 11.30 17.34
C VAL A 155 8.89 10.56 18.49
N SER A 156 8.57 9.29 18.71
CA SER A 156 9.12 8.49 19.80
C SER A 156 8.73 9.03 21.21
N THR A 157 9.67 9.50 22.01
CA THR A 157 9.41 10.12 23.31
C THR A 157 9.70 11.62 23.29
N CYS A 158 9.08 12.38 24.19
CA CYS A 158 9.27 13.82 24.33
C CYS A 158 9.49 14.19 25.81
N PHE A 159 9.77 15.44 26.09
CA PHE A 159 9.81 15.95 27.46
C PHE A 159 8.49 16.59 27.88
N ASN A 160 7.97 16.18 29.00
CA ASN A 160 6.87 16.84 29.70
C ASN A 160 7.45 17.79 30.76
N ILE A 161 7.39 19.09 30.49
CA ILE A 161 7.87 20.14 31.36
C ILE A 161 6.67 20.84 32.02
N ASP A 162 6.76 21.10 33.31
CA ASP A 162 5.63 21.52 34.16
C ASP A 162 5.60 23.03 34.48
N GLY A 163 6.26 23.83 33.65
CA GLY A 163 6.41 25.27 33.88
C GLY A 163 7.53 25.64 34.86
N SER A 164 8.14 24.70 35.55
CA SER A 164 9.29 24.94 36.44
C SER A 164 10.60 24.43 35.88
N ARG A 165 10.52 23.62 34.79
CA ARG A 165 11.65 22.97 34.15
C ARG A 165 11.80 23.49 32.73
N TYR A 166 13.02 23.48 32.22
CA TYR A 166 13.36 23.88 30.85
C TYR A 166 14.72 23.31 30.47
N VAL A 167 15.02 23.31 29.17
CA VAL A 167 16.35 22.96 28.68
C VAL A 167 17.17 24.22 28.55
N GLU A 168 18.34 24.26 29.15
CA GLU A 168 19.30 25.36 29.06
C GLU A 168 20.51 24.94 28.25
N VAL A 169 20.82 25.71 27.21
CA VAL A 169 21.98 25.52 26.31
C VAL A 169 22.94 26.69 26.53
N ALA A 170 24.22 26.42 26.66
CA ALA A 170 25.25 27.44 26.86
C ALA A 170 25.22 28.51 25.73
N ASP A 171 25.54 29.73 26.06
CA ASP A 171 25.63 30.80 25.07
C ASP A 171 26.64 30.45 23.96
N HIS A 172 26.22 30.66 22.71
CA HIS A 172 27.05 30.48 21.54
C HIS A 172 26.65 31.44 20.43
N ILE A 173 27.64 31.91 19.65
CA ILE A 173 27.41 32.86 18.55
C ILE A 173 26.45 32.27 17.47
N ASN A 174 26.36 30.96 17.37
CA ASN A 174 25.43 30.30 16.46
C ASN A 174 23.95 30.62 16.77
N PHE A 175 23.61 30.97 17.99
CA PHE A 175 22.24 31.33 18.40
C PHE A 175 21.97 32.84 18.35
N THR A 176 22.93 33.64 17.91
CA THR A 176 22.81 35.10 17.84
C THR A 176 22.78 35.59 16.38
N ARG A 177 21.95 36.58 16.10
CA ARG A 177 21.84 37.22 14.79
C ARG A 177 21.93 38.75 14.91
N THR A 178 23.06 39.29 14.55
CA THR A 178 23.34 40.72 14.66
C THR A 178 23.37 41.48 13.32
N ALA A 179 23.35 40.76 12.21
CA ALA A 179 23.34 41.31 10.86
C ALA A 179 22.15 40.80 10.04
N SER A 180 21.62 41.63 9.16
CA SER A 180 20.52 41.31 8.25
C SER A 180 20.84 40.16 7.28
N SER A 181 22.13 39.93 7.03
CA SER A 181 22.60 38.79 6.20
C SER A 181 22.68 37.45 6.92
N GLN A 182 22.27 37.38 8.18
CA GLN A 182 22.31 36.16 8.99
C GLN A 182 20.89 35.58 9.19
N PRO A 183 20.36 34.79 8.26
CA PRO A 183 19.04 34.20 8.44
C PRO A 183 19.02 33.13 9.53
N MET A 184 17.88 32.90 10.15
CA MET A 184 17.66 31.80 11.07
C MET A 184 16.26 31.23 10.96
N SER A 185 16.11 29.98 11.36
CA SER A 185 14.80 29.37 11.59
C SER A 185 14.84 28.53 12.85
N ILE A 186 13.71 28.52 13.56
CA ILE A 186 13.47 27.65 14.72
C ILE A 186 12.23 26.85 14.41
N ALA A 187 12.30 25.53 14.55
CA ALA A 187 11.20 24.60 14.32
C ALA A 187 11.07 23.66 15.52
N GLY A 188 9.86 23.27 15.87
CA GLY A 188 9.63 22.31 16.95
C GLY A 188 8.16 21.93 17.11
N TRP A 189 7.95 20.87 17.83
CA TRP A 189 6.63 20.41 18.22
C TRP A 189 6.33 20.83 19.66
N PHE A 190 5.20 21.49 19.87
CA PHE A 190 4.81 22.03 21.16
C PHE A 190 3.36 21.65 21.46
N TYR A 191 3.11 21.01 22.60
CA TYR A 191 1.74 20.73 23.05
C TYR A 191 1.16 21.94 23.78
N TYR A 192 0.18 22.58 23.20
CA TYR A 192 -0.50 23.74 23.78
C TYR A 192 -1.69 23.28 24.64
N ASN A 193 -1.70 23.63 25.93
CA ASN A 193 -2.73 23.24 26.89
C ASN A 193 -3.81 24.28 27.12
N ASN A 194 -3.81 25.37 26.36
CA ASN A 194 -4.78 26.49 26.44
C ASN A 194 -4.94 27.09 27.83
N ASN A 195 -3.85 27.23 28.58
CA ASN A 195 -3.88 27.79 29.91
C ASN A 195 -4.01 29.32 29.95
N LEU A 196 -4.14 29.97 28.81
CA LEU A 196 -4.30 31.41 28.65
C LEU A 196 -3.19 32.27 29.31
N GLN A 197 -2.03 31.68 29.49
CA GLN A 197 -0.83 32.34 29.98
C GLN A 197 0.18 32.52 28.84
N LEU A 198 1.07 33.49 28.97
CA LEU A 198 2.20 33.60 28.06
C LEU A 198 3.13 32.39 28.26
N GLN A 199 3.45 31.66 27.18
CA GLN A 199 4.28 30.47 27.21
C GLN A 199 5.45 30.62 26.24
N ASN A 200 6.68 30.66 26.73
CA ASN A 200 7.86 30.71 25.89
C ASN A 200 8.22 29.31 25.37
N MET A 201 8.24 29.15 24.05
CA MET A 201 8.77 27.97 23.35
C MET A 201 10.30 27.98 23.39
N VAL A 202 10.90 29.15 22.99
CA VAL A 202 12.34 29.35 22.96
C VAL A 202 12.67 30.79 23.30
N SER A 203 13.74 31.01 24.07
CA SER A 203 14.21 32.36 24.33
C SER A 203 15.74 32.46 24.44
N LYS A 204 16.23 33.64 24.12
CA LYS A 204 17.58 34.09 24.44
C LYS A 204 17.45 35.45 25.17
N ASP A 205 16.94 35.37 26.40
CA ASP A 205 16.54 36.52 27.22
C ASP A 205 16.50 36.08 28.70
N ASP A 206 17.08 36.88 29.61
CA ASP A 206 17.16 36.57 31.02
C ASP A 206 16.29 37.49 31.93
N ASP A 207 15.50 38.37 31.34
CA ASP A 207 14.65 39.35 32.06
C ASP A 207 15.41 40.35 32.92
N SER A 208 16.73 40.35 32.90
CA SER A 208 17.50 41.28 33.70
C SER A 208 17.44 42.74 33.19
N GLY A 209 16.88 42.95 32.00
CA GLY A 209 16.89 44.22 31.29
C GLY A 209 18.24 44.58 30.66
N THR A 210 19.21 43.67 30.68
CA THR A 210 20.56 43.87 30.14
C THR A 210 21.11 42.75 29.28
N GLN A 211 20.42 41.59 29.29
CA GLN A 211 20.83 40.37 28.55
C GLN A 211 19.67 39.83 27.70
N ARG A 212 19.19 40.65 26.75
CA ARG A 212 17.99 40.31 25.95
C ARG A 212 18.30 40.35 24.46
N GLU A 213 17.94 39.24 23.74
CA GLU A 213 18.07 39.19 22.29
C GLU A 213 16.74 38.92 21.60
N TYR A 214 16.09 37.79 21.90
CA TYR A 214 14.79 37.41 21.31
C TYR A 214 14.00 36.42 22.17
N GLN A 215 12.71 36.34 21.87
CA GLN A 215 11.75 35.36 22.44
C GLN A 215 10.85 34.82 21.33
N PHE A 216 10.58 33.53 21.35
CA PHE A 216 9.53 32.89 20.54
C PHE A 216 8.53 32.26 21.51
N PHE A 217 7.32 32.77 21.53
CA PHE A 217 6.33 32.44 22.56
C PHE A 217 4.91 32.43 22.01
N ILE A 218 3.99 31.81 22.73
CA ILE A 218 2.56 31.92 22.52
C ILE A 218 2.00 32.91 23.54
N ASN A 219 1.24 33.88 23.08
CA ASN A 219 0.63 34.89 23.94
C ASN A 219 -0.64 34.36 24.64
N THR A 220 -1.23 35.14 25.50
CA THR A 220 -2.44 34.83 26.29
C THR A 220 -3.71 34.55 25.44
N THR A 221 -3.70 34.80 24.15
CA THR A 221 -4.76 34.50 23.20
C THR A 221 -4.47 33.35 22.27
N GLY A 222 -3.40 32.56 22.55
CA GLY A 222 -3.00 31.41 21.73
C GLY A 222 -2.27 31.78 20.46
N VAL A 223 -1.81 33.01 20.28
CA VAL A 223 -1.12 33.48 19.07
C VAL A 223 0.40 33.31 19.21
N PRO A 224 1.08 32.58 18.31
CA PRO A 224 2.53 32.55 18.25
C PRO A 224 3.12 33.92 17.89
N VAL A 225 4.12 34.37 18.65
CA VAL A 225 4.80 35.65 18.50
C VAL A 225 6.30 35.46 18.54
N PHE A 226 7.01 36.01 17.56
CA PHE A 226 8.44 36.16 17.61
C PHE A 226 8.79 37.59 17.95
N ARG A 227 9.48 37.82 19.07
CA ARG A 227 9.94 39.10 19.55
C ARG A 227 11.46 39.23 19.37
N VAL A 228 11.90 40.31 18.77
CA VAL A 228 13.30 40.68 18.70
C VAL A 228 13.57 41.92 19.51
N ILE A 229 14.70 42.01 20.20
CA ILE A 229 15.00 43.05 21.19
C ILE A 229 16.31 43.74 20.86
N ASN A 230 16.28 45.05 20.87
CA ASN A 230 17.50 45.87 20.85
C ASN A 230 17.76 46.41 22.28
N GLU A 231 18.65 45.75 22.97
CA GLU A 231 18.99 46.05 24.36
C GLU A 231 19.59 47.46 24.52
N SER A 232 20.36 47.91 23.53
CA SER A 232 21.03 49.22 23.60
C SER A 232 20.05 50.39 23.59
N THR A 233 18.86 50.21 23.01
CA THR A 233 17.82 51.24 22.91
C THR A 233 16.57 50.93 23.73
N ASN A 234 16.57 49.77 24.40
CA ASN A 234 15.38 49.20 25.07
C ASN A 234 14.15 49.13 24.15
N GLY A 235 14.36 48.90 22.86
CA GLY A 235 13.33 48.77 21.84
C GLY A 235 13.10 47.32 21.45
N SER A 236 11.86 46.97 21.07
CA SER A 236 11.52 45.64 20.60
C SER A 236 10.57 45.69 19.39
N ALA A 237 10.57 44.59 18.61
CA ALA A 237 9.57 44.38 17.58
C ALA A 237 8.98 42.97 17.73
N ASP A 238 7.67 42.93 17.79
CA ASP A 238 6.87 41.72 17.89
C ASP A 238 6.29 41.38 16.52
N PHE A 239 6.49 40.14 16.08
CA PHE A 239 5.92 39.57 14.86
C PHE A 239 4.82 38.62 15.27
N ASN A 240 3.56 39.09 15.18
CA ASN A 240 2.38 38.37 15.62
C ASN A 240 1.81 37.57 14.46
N SER A 241 1.58 36.26 14.66
CA SER A 241 0.89 35.39 13.73
C SER A 241 -0.59 35.74 13.62
N SER A 242 -1.19 35.64 12.44
CA SER A 242 -2.65 35.70 12.28
C SER A 242 -3.35 34.37 12.66
N ILE A 243 -2.59 33.28 12.82
CA ILE A 243 -3.09 31.97 13.20
C ILE A 243 -2.90 31.77 14.70
N SER A 244 -3.96 31.40 15.40
CA SER A 244 -3.90 30.97 16.80
C SER A 244 -3.87 29.45 16.90
N VAL A 245 -3.17 28.93 17.90
CA VAL A 245 -3.14 27.49 18.19
C VAL A 245 -4.31 27.11 19.09
N THR A 246 -4.78 25.87 18.95
CA THR A 246 -5.80 25.23 19.78
C THR A 246 -5.15 24.25 20.76
N THR A 247 -5.92 23.67 21.69
CA THR A 247 -5.36 22.62 22.56
C THR A 247 -4.92 21.42 21.75
N GLY A 248 -3.67 20.98 21.92
CA GLY A 248 -3.11 19.85 21.20
C GLY A 248 -1.66 20.07 20.78
N TRP A 249 -1.11 19.11 20.05
CA TRP A 249 0.20 19.23 19.44
C TRP A 249 0.15 20.14 18.22
N HIS A 250 1.11 21.05 18.13
CA HIS A 250 1.33 21.92 16.97
C HIS A 250 2.79 21.93 16.56
N PHE A 251 3.03 21.84 15.27
CA PHE A 251 4.34 22.09 14.68
C PHE A 251 4.46 23.57 14.39
N ILE A 252 5.33 24.25 15.12
CA ILE A 252 5.45 25.70 15.02
C ILE A 252 6.85 26.02 14.50
N VAL A 253 6.89 26.78 13.41
CA VAL A 253 8.14 27.19 12.77
C VAL A 253 8.18 28.72 12.67
N MET A 254 9.30 29.31 13.06
CA MET A 254 9.65 30.69 12.84
C MET A 254 10.83 30.76 11.86
N THR A 255 10.74 31.57 10.84
CA THR A 255 11.84 31.92 9.94
C THR A 255 12.08 33.40 10.01
N PHE A 256 13.36 33.82 10.10
CA PHE A 256 13.73 35.22 10.22
C PHE A 256 14.86 35.54 9.26
N ALA A 257 14.65 36.60 8.44
CA ALA A 257 15.65 37.12 7.49
C ALA A 257 15.50 38.64 7.42
N GLY A 258 16.56 39.34 7.60
CA GLY A 258 16.52 40.79 7.62
C GLY A 258 16.97 41.36 8.97
N ASP A 259 16.68 42.61 9.22
CA ASP A 259 17.05 43.30 10.44
C ASP A 259 15.92 43.45 11.48
N GLY A 260 14.73 42.96 11.16
CA GLY A 260 13.56 43.04 12.03
C GLY A 260 12.78 44.35 11.94
N THR A 261 13.08 45.19 10.96
CA THR A 261 12.41 46.48 10.77
C THR A 261 11.14 46.37 9.93
N GLN A 262 10.97 45.32 9.15
CA GLN A 262 9.81 45.07 8.30
C GLN A 262 9.03 43.83 8.75
N ALA A 263 7.72 43.78 8.50
CA ALA A 263 6.89 42.60 8.79
C ALA A 263 7.32 41.37 7.94
N SER A 264 7.85 41.62 6.74
CA SER A 264 8.37 40.58 5.84
C SER A 264 9.65 39.92 6.32
N ASP A 265 10.31 40.46 7.35
CA ASP A 265 11.55 39.88 7.89
C ASP A 265 11.29 38.59 8.69
N CYS A 266 10.05 38.37 9.14
CA CYS A 266 9.66 37.17 9.87
C CYS A 266 8.51 36.45 9.18
N ASN A 267 8.57 35.11 9.12
CA ASN A 267 7.40 34.31 8.83
C ASN A 267 7.21 33.30 9.96
N ILE A 268 5.93 33.07 10.32
CA ILE A 268 5.55 32.02 11.28
C ILE A 268 4.62 31.05 10.57
N TYR A 269 4.85 29.77 10.80
CA TYR A 269 4.04 28.69 10.28
C TYR A 269 3.48 27.89 11.45
N VAL A 270 2.20 27.55 11.37
CA VAL A 270 1.53 26.64 12.31
C VAL A 270 1.00 25.47 11.51
N ASP A 271 1.45 24.26 11.83
CA ASP A 271 1.09 23.04 11.13
C ASP A 271 1.25 23.17 9.61
N THR A 272 2.41 23.73 9.19
CA THR A 272 2.82 24.06 7.81
C THR A 272 2.08 25.22 7.14
N VAL A 273 1.01 25.72 7.73
CA VAL A 273 0.25 26.86 7.19
C VAL A 273 0.98 28.15 7.54
N LYS A 274 1.34 28.93 6.52
CA LYS A 274 1.97 30.24 6.71
C LYS A 274 0.96 31.27 7.24
N ALA A 275 1.31 31.91 8.37
CA ALA A 275 0.51 32.99 8.92
C ALA A 275 0.82 34.34 8.24
N ASP A 276 -0.16 35.22 8.16
CA ASP A 276 0.09 36.65 7.93
C ASP A 276 0.68 37.27 9.20
N ILE A 277 1.66 38.13 9.01
CA ILE A 277 2.40 38.73 10.14
C ILE A 277 2.03 40.18 10.34
N THR A 278 1.61 40.50 11.58
CA THR A 278 1.44 41.86 12.05
C THR A 278 2.64 42.25 12.92
N ARG A 279 3.44 43.22 12.46
CA ARG A 279 4.59 43.71 13.21
C ARG A 279 4.17 44.86 14.12
N VAL A 280 4.48 44.75 15.42
CA VAL A 280 4.22 45.77 16.43
C VAL A 280 5.58 46.19 17.04
N GLN A 281 5.90 47.48 17.03
CA GLN A 281 7.17 47.96 17.59
C GLN A 281 6.90 48.72 18.89
N SER A 282 7.77 48.45 19.88
CA SER A 282 7.85 49.20 21.12
C SER A 282 9.23 49.83 21.26
N GLY A 283 9.26 51.13 21.52
CA GLY A 283 10.55 51.86 21.56
C GLY A 283 11.26 51.96 20.20
N THR A 284 12.56 52.23 20.22
CA THR A 284 13.41 52.32 19.02
C THR A 284 14.12 51.01 18.81
N TYR A 285 13.59 50.15 17.93
CA TYR A 285 14.23 48.90 17.51
C TYR A 285 14.96 49.11 16.18
N THR A 286 16.23 48.72 16.10
CA THR A 286 17.04 48.81 14.89
C THR A 286 17.69 47.47 14.50
N LYS A 287 18.12 46.67 15.47
CA LYS A 287 18.70 45.32 15.26
C LYS A 287 18.82 44.59 16.60
N MET A 288 18.95 43.28 16.57
CA MET A 288 19.32 42.46 17.73
C MET A 288 20.76 42.78 18.18
N ALA A 289 21.04 42.65 19.48
CA ALA A 289 22.36 42.76 20.07
C ALA A 289 22.91 41.37 20.39
N ASN A 290 24.21 41.17 20.36
CA ASN A 290 24.84 39.93 20.85
C ASN A 290 25.03 40.05 22.37
N LYS A 291 24.47 39.14 23.12
CA LYS A 291 24.53 39.03 24.57
C LYS A 291 25.05 37.66 24.98
N THR A 292 25.44 37.52 26.26
CA THR A 292 26.02 36.31 26.83
C THR A 292 24.97 35.42 27.52
N VAL A 293 23.68 35.69 27.30
CA VAL A 293 22.57 34.90 27.86
C VAL A 293 22.45 33.53 27.22
N THR A 294 22.14 32.54 28.03
CA THR A 294 21.94 31.17 27.55
C THR A 294 20.70 31.06 26.64
N PHE A 295 20.72 30.08 25.72
CA PHE A 295 19.59 29.74 24.91
C PHE A 295 18.70 28.76 25.70
N LYS A 296 17.41 29.04 25.82
CA LYS A 296 16.46 28.27 26.63
C LYS A 296 15.33 27.72 25.78
N ILE A 297 14.97 26.45 25.99
CA ILE A 297 13.79 25.83 25.40
C ILE A 297 12.78 25.56 26.51
N GLY A 298 11.57 26.11 26.35
CA GLY A 298 10.51 25.99 27.34
C GLY A 298 10.52 27.03 28.45
N GLN A 299 11.36 28.09 28.35
CA GLN A 299 11.42 29.15 29.35
C GLN A 299 11.75 30.49 28.74
N GLY A 300 11.22 31.53 29.32
CA GLY A 300 11.55 32.94 29.02
C GLY A 300 11.04 33.86 30.15
N PRO A 301 11.38 35.16 30.08
CA PRO A 301 11.13 36.13 31.17
C PRO A 301 9.69 36.23 31.60
N SER A 302 8.77 36.13 30.67
CA SER A 302 7.35 36.42 30.91
C SER A 302 6.51 35.15 31.15
N GLY A 303 7.09 33.95 31.05
CA GLY A 303 6.38 32.67 31.27
C GLY A 303 7.13 31.47 30.80
N ALA A 304 6.88 30.35 31.47
CA ALA A 304 7.45 29.05 31.10
C ALA A 304 6.45 28.24 30.27
N TRP A 305 6.95 27.31 29.46
CA TRP A 305 6.14 26.31 28.82
C TRP A 305 5.68 25.28 29.87
N ALA A 306 4.44 24.91 29.86
CA ALA A 306 3.87 24.07 30.91
C ALA A 306 3.17 22.83 30.32
N ASP A 307 3.83 22.14 29.41
CA ASP A 307 3.41 20.84 28.84
C ASP A 307 4.54 20.25 27.98
N LYS A 308 4.21 19.41 27.02
CA LYS A 308 5.18 18.62 26.24
C LYS A 308 5.87 19.43 25.15
N ILE A 309 7.13 19.14 24.95
CA ILE A 309 7.99 19.69 23.89
C ILE A 309 8.70 18.53 23.20
N ASP A 310 8.76 18.54 21.88
CA ASP A 310 9.37 17.51 21.07
C ASP A 310 10.12 18.10 19.88
N ASN A 311 11.24 17.54 19.50
CA ASN A 311 11.95 17.75 18.24
C ASN A 311 12.23 19.24 17.92
N VAL A 312 12.99 19.93 18.76
CA VAL A 312 13.35 21.34 18.57
C VAL A 312 14.64 21.47 17.76
N ALA A 313 14.61 22.22 16.64
CA ALA A 313 15.75 22.42 15.77
C ALA A 313 16.01 23.90 15.46
N PHE A 314 17.29 24.22 15.29
CA PHE A 314 17.77 25.55 14.94
C PHE A 314 18.57 25.52 13.64
N PHE A 315 18.25 26.42 12.69
CA PHE A 315 18.88 26.49 11.36
C PHE A 315 19.47 27.86 11.08
N HIS A 316 20.59 27.94 10.33
CA HIS A 316 21.17 29.17 9.80
C HIS A 316 20.62 29.55 8.42
N LYS A 317 19.38 29.30 8.15
CA LYS A 317 18.71 29.64 6.90
C LYS A 317 17.24 29.98 7.13
N VAL A 318 16.60 30.55 6.12
CA VAL A 318 15.14 30.60 6.00
C VAL A 318 14.69 29.27 5.42
N LEU A 319 13.96 28.46 6.20
CA LEU A 319 13.37 27.23 5.71
C LEU A 319 12.31 27.54 4.63
N SER A 320 12.40 26.85 3.51
CA SER A 320 11.39 26.89 2.46
C SER A 320 10.10 26.16 2.89
N PRO A 321 8.94 26.48 2.30
CA PRO A 321 7.71 25.73 2.60
C PRO A 321 7.82 24.22 2.37
N SER A 322 8.61 23.79 1.37
CA SER A 322 8.86 22.36 1.13
C SER A 322 9.67 21.70 2.24
N GLU A 323 10.69 22.39 2.78
CA GLU A 323 11.47 21.91 3.92
C GLU A 323 10.62 21.88 5.20
N ILE A 324 9.78 22.90 5.43
CA ILE A 324 8.83 22.92 6.56
C ILE A 324 7.86 21.74 6.46
N ASN A 325 7.34 21.48 5.26
CA ASN A 325 6.50 20.30 5.04
C ASN A 325 7.26 19.00 5.31
N SER A 326 8.52 18.89 4.91
CA SER A 326 9.30 17.66 5.17
C SER A 326 9.59 17.46 6.66
N LEU A 327 9.72 18.52 7.45
CA LEU A 327 9.83 18.45 8.91
C LEU A 327 8.53 18.05 9.61
N TYR A 328 7.40 18.43 9.01
CA TYR A 328 6.06 18.12 9.51
C TYR A 328 5.56 16.73 9.10
N THR A 329 6.18 16.06 8.11
CA THR A 329 5.63 14.87 7.45
C THR A 329 5.07 13.87 8.44
N GLN A 330 3.81 13.55 8.26
CA GLN A 330 3.16 12.47 8.99
C GLN A 330 3.86 11.16 8.64
N SER A 331 4.34 10.41 9.65
CA SER A 331 4.89 9.08 9.38
C SER A 331 3.79 8.14 8.94
N ALA A 332 4.15 7.18 8.11
CA ALA A 332 3.28 6.06 7.80
C ALA A 332 2.82 5.40 9.09
N TYR A 333 1.50 5.16 9.20
CA TYR A 333 0.99 4.37 10.32
C TYR A 333 1.51 2.94 10.20
N GLN A 334 2.18 2.47 11.23
CA GLN A 334 2.85 1.17 11.26
C GLN A 334 2.63 0.50 12.62
N ILE A 335 2.37 -0.80 12.60
CA ILE A 335 2.36 -1.64 13.80
C ILE A 335 3.46 -2.69 13.71
N THR A 336 3.94 -3.15 14.84
CA THR A 336 4.93 -4.25 14.91
C THR A 336 4.22 -5.59 14.86
N THR A 337 4.87 -6.58 14.24
CA THR A 337 4.39 -7.97 14.16
C THR A 337 5.46 -8.94 14.65
N VAL A 338 5.13 -10.23 14.65
CA VAL A 338 6.06 -11.31 15.01
C VAL A 338 6.70 -11.96 13.78
N PHE A 339 6.24 -11.64 12.57
CA PHE A 339 6.63 -12.32 11.33
C PHE A 339 7.90 -11.71 10.74
N GLU A 340 8.89 -12.56 10.51
CA GLU A 340 10.14 -12.18 9.83
C GLU A 340 9.99 -12.20 8.30
N GLU A 341 10.93 -11.59 7.57
CA GLU A 341 10.86 -11.43 6.12
C GLU A 341 10.73 -12.74 5.33
N ASN A 342 11.32 -13.82 5.83
CA ASN A 342 11.30 -15.14 5.21
C ASN A 342 10.00 -15.92 5.47
N GLU A 343 9.11 -15.40 6.32
CA GLU A 343 7.87 -16.04 6.76
C GLU A 343 6.63 -15.43 6.13
N ILE A 344 6.71 -14.18 5.66
CA ILE A 344 5.52 -13.39 5.27
C ILE A 344 4.71 -14.01 4.13
N PHE A 345 5.32 -14.76 3.22
CA PHE A 345 4.60 -15.45 2.14
C PHE A 345 3.95 -16.76 2.59
N ASP A 346 4.43 -17.37 3.69
CA ASP A 346 3.88 -18.59 4.29
C ASP A 346 2.70 -18.29 5.24
N VAL A 347 2.47 -17.01 5.58
CA VAL A 347 1.34 -16.58 6.40
C VAL A 347 0.03 -16.76 5.64
N HIS A 348 -0.85 -17.62 6.16
CA HIS A 348 -2.24 -17.74 5.73
C HIS A 348 -3.17 -16.93 6.62
N TYR A 349 -4.22 -16.38 6.06
CA TYR A 349 -5.15 -15.53 6.82
C TYR A 349 -6.59 -15.70 6.36
N THR A 350 -7.51 -15.40 7.27
CA THR A 350 -8.94 -15.31 7.00
C THR A 350 -9.53 -14.13 7.75
N GLN A 351 -10.57 -13.52 7.19
CA GLN A 351 -11.20 -12.33 7.74
C GLN A 351 -12.66 -12.55 8.09
N LEU A 352 -13.08 -11.99 9.20
CA LEU A 352 -14.49 -11.82 9.56
C LEU A 352 -14.69 -10.44 10.18
N ASN A 353 -15.52 -9.61 9.55
CA ASN A 353 -15.72 -8.22 9.97
C ASN A 353 -14.38 -7.47 10.14
N ASP A 354 -14.13 -6.86 11.30
CA ASP A 354 -12.94 -6.10 11.64
C ASP A 354 -11.77 -6.94 12.18
N ILE A 355 -11.84 -8.26 12.03
CA ILE A 355 -10.83 -9.20 12.55
C ILE A 355 -10.23 -10.01 11.42
N ILE A 356 -8.89 -10.09 11.40
CA ILE A 356 -8.13 -11.06 10.61
C ILE A 356 -7.44 -12.02 11.59
N TRP A 357 -7.61 -13.33 11.37
CA TRP A 357 -6.75 -14.34 11.98
C TRP A 357 -5.65 -14.73 11.01
N LEU A 358 -4.41 -14.75 11.51
CA LEU A 358 -3.22 -15.09 10.74
C LEU A 358 -2.61 -16.36 11.35
N ALA A 359 -2.18 -17.28 10.51
CA ALA A 359 -1.59 -18.56 10.89
C ALA A 359 -0.22 -18.73 10.23
N HIS A 360 0.77 -19.15 11.03
CA HIS A 360 2.11 -19.50 10.59
C HIS A 360 2.70 -20.58 11.53
N PRO A 361 3.42 -21.61 11.03
CA PRO A 361 3.84 -22.77 11.82
C PRO A 361 4.82 -22.42 12.96
N ASN A 362 5.51 -21.31 12.91
CA ASN A 362 6.50 -20.88 13.90
C ASN A 362 5.94 -19.97 14.99
N HIS A 363 4.73 -19.41 14.81
CA HIS A 363 4.13 -18.43 15.71
C HIS A 363 2.75 -18.85 16.18
N PRO A 364 2.36 -18.52 17.42
CA PRO A 364 0.98 -18.65 17.85
C PRO A 364 0.05 -17.96 16.85
N PRO A 365 -1.18 -18.48 16.61
CA PRO A 365 -2.15 -17.80 15.79
C PRO A 365 -2.30 -16.34 16.20
N GLN A 366 -2.15 -15.41 15.27
CA GLN A 366 -2.24 -13.98 15.51
C GLN A 366 -3.64 -13.46 15.16
N LYS A 367 -4.08 -12.46 15.89
CA LYS A 367 -5.35 -11.76 15.70
C LYS A 367 -5.07 -10.29 15.46
N LEU A 368 -5.36 -9.83 14.25
CA LEU A 368 -5.31 -8.42 13.86
C LEU A 368 -6.72 -7.85 13.94
N VAL A 369 -6.90 -6.77 14.69
CA VAL A 369 -8.20 -6.11 14.90
C VAL A 369 -8.11 -4.67 14.45
N ARG A 370 -9.07 -4.21 13.65
CA ARG A 370 -9.26 -2.81 13.29
C ARG A 370 -10.27 -2.16 14.23
N THR A 371 -9.88 -1.07 14.87
CA THR A 371 -10.76 -0.25 15.72
C THR A 371 -11.24 0.98 14.95
N SER A 372 -10.35 1.58 14.15
CA SER A 372 -10.66 2.72 13.27
C SER A 372 -9.75 2.72 12.04
N ALA A 373 -9.88 3.73 11.19
CA ALA A 373 -9.07 3.84 9.96
C ALA A 373 -7.55 3.80 10.20
N ASN A 374 -7.10 4.34 11.31
CA ASN A 374 -5.69 4.46 11.70
C ASN A 374 -5.42 3.92 13.11
N GLU A 375 -6.20 2.92 13.54
CA GLU A 375 -6.03 2.26 14.82
C GLU A 375 -6.23 0.75 14.67
N TRP A 376 -5.13 0.03 14.62
CA TRP A 376 -5.05 -1.41 14.44
C TRP A 376 -4.22 -2.03 15.56
N ALA A 377 -4.60 -3.21 16.01
CA ALA A 377 -3.85 -3.95 17.02
C ALA A 377 -3.67 -5.40 16.60
N ILE A 378 -2.46 -5.93 16.77
CA ILE A 378 -2.14 -7.34 16.59
C ILE A 378 -1.72 -7.95 17.92
N SER A 379 -2.17 -9.16 18.18
CA SER A 379 -1.83 -9.91 19.39
C SER A 379 -1.98 -11.40 19.13
N ASP A 380 -1.43 -12.21 20.04
CA ASP A 380 -1.75 -13.64 20.05
C ASP A 380 -3.27 -13.83 20.16
N SER A 381 -3.84 -14.71 19.34
CA SER A 381 -5.25 -15.06 19.42
C SER A 381 -5.52 -15.74 20.77
N PRO A 382 -6.56 -15.35 21.52
CA PRO A 382 -6.82 -15.88 22.86
C PRO A 382 -7.44 -17.29 22.79
N ILE A 383 -6.70 -18.25 22.25
CA ILE A 383 -7.14 -19.65 22.11
C ILE A 383 -7.36 -20.25 23.47
N VAL A 384 -8.49 -20.95 23.64
CA VAL A 384 -8.87 -21.66 24.86
C VAL A 384 -9.40 -23.07 24.55
N GLY A 385 -9.43 -23.94 25.56
CA GLY A 385 -10.06 -25.26 25.45
C GLY A 385 -9.24 -26.33 24.71
N GLY A 386 -8.07 -26.03 24.25
CA GLY A 386 -7.24 -26.93 23.44
C GLY A 386 -6.73 -26.25 22.17
N PRO A 387 -6.53 -26.96 21.03
CA PRO A 387 -6.69 -28.43 20.88
C PRO A 387 -5.58 -29.22 21.58
N PHE A 388 -5.83 -30.50 21.77
CA PHE A 388 -4.89 -31.41 22.39
C PHE A 388 -4.46 -32.54 21.43
N LEU A 389 -3.26 -33.07 21.65
CA LEU A 389 -2.78 -34.32 21.06
C LEU A 389 -3.52 -35.50 21.71
N ASP A 390 -3.31 -36.69 21.19
CA ASP A 390 -3.87 -37.90 21.77
C ASP A 390 -3.41 -38.11 23.22
N THR A 391 -4.26 -38.73 24.02
CA THR A 391 -3.95 -39.03 25.42
C THR A 391 -2.69 -39.90 25.54
N ASN A 392 -1.83 -39.55 26.46
CA ASN A 392 -0.63 -40.32 26.77
C ASN A 392 -0.90 -41.81 27.00
N THR A 393 -0.28 -42.66 26.21
CA THR A 393 -0.40 -44.11 26.31
C THR A 393 0.68 -44.77 27.22
N ASN A 394 1.72 -44.01 27.61
CA ASN A 394 2.80 -44.52 28.44
C ASN A 394 2.41 -44.46 29.90
N THR A 395 1.93 -45.56 30.47
CA THR A 395 1.47 -45.62 31.85
C THR A 395 2.56 -45.32 32.89
N SER A 396 3.84 -45.36 32.52
CA SER A 396 4.97 -44.99 33.42
C SER A 396 5.29 -43.49 33.40
N THR A 397 4.71 -42.75 32.46
CA THR A 397 4.87 -41.29 32.40
C THR A 397 3.64 -40.62 32.98
N THR A 398 3.70 -40.34 34.28
CA THR A 398 2.59 -39.70 35.01
C THR A 398 2.88 -38.24 35.28
N LEU A 399 1.82 -37.43 35.37
CA LEU A 399 1.85 -36.05 35.83
C LEU A 399 1.06 -35.90 37.15
N SER A 400 1.56 -35.09 38.07
CA SER A 400 0.88 -34.70 39.30
C SER A 400 0.88 -33.18 39.46
N LEU A 401 -0.12 -32.66 40.17
CA LEU A 401 -0.28 -31.22 40.41
C LEU A 401 -0.19 -30.94 41.92
N SER A 402 0.32 -29.74 42.25
CA SER A 402 0.38 -29.32 43.66
C SER A 402 -0.96 -28.84 44.24
N ALA A 403 -1.91 -28.45 43.39
CA ALA A 403 -3.26 -28.03 43.75
C ALA A 403 -4.24 -28.18 42.57
N THR A 404 -5.55 -28.02 42.83
CA THR A 404 -6.62 -28.12 41.81
C THR A 404 -6.97 -26.79 41.15
N GLN A 405 -6.48 -25.68 41.68
CA GLN A 405 -6.79 -24.32 41.23
C GLN A 405 -5.59 -23.38 41.39
N GLY A 406 -5.61 -22.24 40.67
CA GLY A 406 -4.60 -21.19 40.77
C GLY A 406 -3.28 -21.56 40.12
N THR A 407 -2.18 -21.03 40.64
CA THR A 407 -0.82 -21.35 40.20
C THR A 407 -0.34 -22.64 40.85
N VAL A 408 0.07 -23.60 40.03
CA VAL A 408 0.44 -24.95 40.47
C VAL A 408 1.77 -25.38 39.88
N ASN A 409 2.46 -26.31 40.57
CA ASN A 409 3.55 -27.06 39.96
C ASN A 409 2.99 -28.34 39.33
N VAL A 410 3.36 -28.56 38.08
CA VAL A 410 3.12 -29.82 37.35
C VAL A 410 4.41 -30.61 37.39
N THR A 411 4.37 -31.84 37.93
CA THR A 411 5.58 -32.68 38.14
C THR A 411 5.38 -34.03 37.45
N ALA A 412 6.32 -34.38 36.59
CA ALA A 412 6.39 -35.69 35.96
C ALA A 412 7.00 -36.74 36.90
N ALA A 413 6.68 -38.01 36.66
CA ALA A 413 7.27 -39.14 37.38
C ALA A 413 8.81 -39.09 37.33
N THR A 414 9.43 -39.57 38.40
CA THR A 414 10.89 -39.60 38.54
C THR A 414 11.57 -40.26 37.33
N GLY A 415 12.54 -39.58 36.73
CA GLY A 415 13.29 -40.04 35.55
C GLY A 415 12.56 -39.91 34.23
N LYS A 416 11.41 -39.24 34.21
CA LYS A 416 10.68 -38.93 32.96
C LYS A 416 10.86 -37.49 32.57
N THR A 417 11.12 -37.26 31.27
CA THR A 417 11.26 -35.92 30.69
C THR A 417 10.00 -35.61 29.88
N VAL A 418 9.22 -34.64 30.34
CA VAL A 418 7.98 -34.20 29.70
C VAL A 418 8.10 -32.76 29.20
N PHE A 419 8.77 -31.92 30.00
CA PHE A 419 8.87 -30.49 29.65
C PHE A 419 10.16 -30.18 28.92
N THR A 420 10.10 -29.40 27.88
CA THR A 420 11.23 -28.89 27.11
C THR A 420 11.47 -27.43 27.51
N LEU A 421 12.67 -27.13 27.98
CA LEU A 421 13.20 -25.78 28.16
C LEU A 421 14.18 -25.55 27.00
N SER A 422 13.99 -24.51 26.22
CA SER A 422 14.92 -24.15 25.15
C SER A 422 15.45 -22.75 25.37
N ALA A 423 16.74 -22.56 25.11
CA ALA A 423 17.37 -21.24 25.14
C ALA A 423 17.04 -20.40 23.91
N THR A 424 16.59 -21.04 22.82
CA THR A 424 16.31 -20.39 21.53
C THR A 424 14.83 -20.39 21.17
N THR A 425 14.03 -21.28 21.76
CA THR A 425 12.58 -21.32 21.59
C THR A 425 11.92 -21.35 22.98
N LEU A 426 10.69 -20.89 23.09
CA LEU A 426 9.96 -20.84 24.36
C LEU A 426 9.68 -22.23 24.98
N GLY A 427 10.05 -23.32 24.28
CA GLY A 427 9.79 -24.68 24.74
C GLY A 427 8.29 -24.89 25.01
N HIS A 428 7.95 -25.46 26.18
CA HIS A 428 6.55 -25.62 26.59
C HIS A 428 5.97 -24.39 27.31
N HIS A 429 6.62 -23.25 27.30
CA HIS A 429 6.02 -22.02 27.79
C HIS A 429 4.74 -21.69 26.97
N ASN A 430 3.67 -21.32 27.66
CA ASN A 430 2.32 -21.13 27.12
C ASN A 430 1.60 -22.41 26.59
N ALA A 431 2.22 -23.59 26.65
CA ALA A 431 1.60 -24.85 26.26
C ALA A 431 0.46 -25.24 27.21
N PHE A 432 -0.59 -25.84 26.65
CA PHE A 432 -1.66 -26.44 27.43
C PHE A 432 -1.34 -27.91 27.76
N PHE A 433 -1.81 -28.38 28.90
CA PHE A 433 -1.79 -29.79 29.29
C PHE A 433 -3.16 -30.16 29.90
N ALA A 434 -3.88 -31.06 29.26
CA ALA A 434 -5.08 -31.67 29.82
C ALA A 434 -4.66 -32.69 30.88
N ILE A 435 -5.25 -32.66 32.07
CA ILE A 435 -4.93 -33.53 33.19
C ILE A 435 -6.21 -34.28 33.62
N GLY A 436 -6.16 -35.58 33.66
CA GLY A 436 -7.34 -36.44 33.86
C GLY A 436 -7.92 -37.00 32.54
N GLY A 437 -7.25 -36.69 31.39
CA GLY A 437 -7.59 -37.11 30.05
C GLY A 437 -8.47 -36.12 29.30
N LEU A 438 -8.85 -36.48 28.08
CA LEU A 438 -9.69 -35.69 27.18
C LEU A 438 -11.19 -35.91 27.37
N THR A 439 -11.58 -36.81 28.29
CA THR A 439 -13.01 -37.03 28.63
C THR A 439 -13.45 -35.91 29.57
N ALA A 440 -14.51 -35.20 29.19
CA ALA A 440 -15.06 -34.13 30.02
C ALA A 440 -15.64 -34.68 31.33
N GLU A 441 -15.19 -34.19 32.45
CA GLU A 441 -15.67 -34.52 33.80
C GLU A 441 -16.59 -33.40 34.29
N THR A 442 -17.57 -33.74 35.14
CA THR A 442 -18.47 -32.74 35.75
C THR A 442 -17.68 -31.90 36.76
N SER A 443 -17.45 -30.62 36.44
CA SER A 443 -16.77 -29.67 37.30
C SER A 443 -17.53 -29.49 38.61
N SER A 444 -16.84 -29.69 39.73
CA SER A 444 -17.38 -29.45 41.09
C SER A 444 -17.70 -27.97 41.34
N THR A 445 -17.15 -27.06 40.54
CA THR A 445 -17.32 -25.64 40.71
C THR A 445 -18.45 -25.10 39.83
N THR A 446 -18.49 -25.50 38.55
CA THR A 446 -19.46 -24.99 37.56
C THR A 446 -20.64 -25.91 37.37
N GLY A 447 -20.53 -27.18 37.72
CA GLY A 447 -21.54 -28.24 37.48
C GLY A 447 -21.67 -28.66 36.00
N LEU A 448 -20.77 -28.08 35.12
CA LEU A 448 -20.72 -28.39 33.70
C LEU A 448 -19.67 -29.50 33.44
N LYS A 449 -19.84 -30.22 32.34
CA LYS A 449 -18.81 -31.13 31.85
C LYS A 449 -17.73 -30.33 31.13
N GLU A 450 -16.49 -30.46 31.60
CA GLU A 450 -15.36 -29.74 31.07
C GLU A 450 -14.09 -30.61 31.07
N VAL A 451 -13.24 -30.45 30.04
CA VAL A 451 -11.88 -31.02 30.07
C VAL A 451 -11.02 -30.17 31.00
N SER A 452 -10.43 -30.81 32.01
CA SER A 452 -9.54 -30.15 32.96
C SER A 452 -8.18 -29.87 32.30
N TYR A 453 -7.70 -28.62 32.31
CA TYR A 453 -6.37 -28.31 31.75
C TYR A 453 -5.68 -27.15 32.44
N VAL A 454 -4.36 -27.14 32.27
CA VAL A 454 -3.46 -26.11 32.79
C VAL A 454 -2.71 -25.44 31.63
N LYS A 455 -2.30 -24.20 31.81
CA LYS A 455 -1.40 -23.47 30.91
C LYS A 455 -0.03 -23.33 31.60
N ILE A 456 1.02 -23.84 30.97
CA ILE A 456 2.40 -23.73 31.48
C ILE A 456 2.83 -22.27 31.44
N THR A 457 3.26 -21.73 32.59
CA THR A 457 3.77 -20.37 32.71
C THR A 457 5.30 -20.31 32.80
N HIS A 458 5.94 -21.39 33.28
CA HIS A 458 7.38 -21.45 33.35
C HIS A 458 7.84 -22.91 33.43
N VAL A 459 8.85 -23.27 32.64
CA VAL A 459 9.48 -24.59 32.71
C VAL A 459 10.70 -24.49 33.62
N ILE A 460 10.63 -25.16 34.77
CA ILE A 460 11.73 -25.17 35.78
C ILE A 460 12.85 -26.10 35.31
N ASN A 461 12.48 -27.30 34.87
CA ASN A 461 13.37 -28.30 34.30
C ASN A 461 12.57 -29.35 33.51
N SER A 462 13.23 -30.37 32.99
CA SER A 462 12.59 -31.36 32.10
C SER A 462 11.47 -32.22 32.76
N TYR A 463 11.31 -32.17 34.07
CA TYR A 463 10.29 -32.93 34.77
C TYR A 463 9.40 -32.07 35.70
N THR A 464 9.61 -30.76 35.79
CA THR A 464 8.80 -29.84 36.60
C THR A 464 8.57 -28.53 35.89
N ALA A 465 7.31 -28.09 35.84
CA ALA A 465 6.91 -26.79 35.32
C ALA A 465 5.91 -26.12 36.27
N THR A 466 5.90 -24.80 36.28
CA THR A 466 4.83 -23.99 36.90
C THR A 466 3.75 -23.71 35.86
N ALA A 467 2.49 -23.84 36.25
CA ALA A 467 1.34 -23.65 35.39
C ALA A 467 0.21 -22.89 36.08
N THR A 468 -0.66 -22.29 35.35
CA THR A 468 -1.95 -21.77 35.84
C THR A 468 -3.05 -22.75 35.44
N VAL A 469 -3.87 -23.13 36.41
CA VAL A 469 -5.06 -23.95 36.14
C VAL A 469 -6.09 -23.08 35.46
N ILE A 470 -6.46 -23.43 34.21
CA ILE A 470 -7.47 -22.72 33.45
C ILE A 470 -8.86 -23.31 33.69
N LYS A 471 -8.97 -24.64 33.65
CA LYS A 471 -10.19 -25.38 34.03
C LYS A 471 -9.84 -26.28 35.20
N ASN A 472 -10.64 -26.24 36.27
CA ASN A 472 -10.38 -26.94 37.51
C ASN A 472 -10.02 -28.41 37.32
N VAL A 473 -8.88 -28.81 37.84
CA VAL A 473 -8.41 -30.18 37.79
C VAL A 473 -9.02 -30.98 38.94
N GLN A 474 -9.61 -32.11 38.58
CA GLN A 474 -10.26 -32.96 39.57
C GLN A 474 -9.27 -33.87 40.33
N VAL A 475 -8.09 -34.11 39.74
CA VAL A 475 -7.08 -35.04 40.26
C VAL A 475 -5.74 -34.36 40.40
N THR A 476 -5.21 -34.34 41.66
CA THR A 476 -3.85 -33.83 41.92
C THR A 476 -2.81 -34.95 42.03
N THR A 477 -3.25 -36.18 42.24
CA THR A 477 -2.35 -37.35 42.32
C THR A 477 -1.77 -37.67 40.93
N ALA A 478 -0.63 -38.37 40.92
CA ALA A 478 0.03 -38.77 39.69
C ALA A 478 -0.89 -39.61 38.81
N THR A 479 -1.13 -39.12 37.62
CA THR A 479 -1.99 -39.79 36.59
C THR A 479 -1.22 -39.94 35.29
N SER A 480 -1.36 -41.06 34.62
CA SER A 480 -0.89 -41.26 33.23
C SER A 480 -1.93 -40.77 32.19
N ASN A 481 -3.14 -40.45 32.65
CA ASN A 481 -4.20 -39.94 31.81
C ASN A 481 -4.04 -38.41 31.65
N TRP A 482 -3.19 -37.98 30.72
CA TRP A 482 -2.96 -36.59 30.38
C TRP A 482 -2.71 -36.42 28.86
N ALA A 483 -2.91 -35.25 28.35
CA ALA A 483 -2.64 -34.91 26.93
C ALA A 483 -1.94 -33.56 26.84
N GLU A 484 -0.96 -33.45 25.96
CA GLU A 484 -0.29 -32.20 25.62
C GLU A 484 -1.13 -31.40 24.64
N GLY A 485 -1.10 -30.08 24.73
CA GLY A 485 -1.70 -29.19 23.72
C GLY A 485 -1.01 -29.36 22.38
N ALA A 486 -1.80 -29.43 21.31
CA ALA A 486 -1.31 -29.65 19.95
C ALA A 486 -0.51 -28.43 19.41
N TRP A 487 -0.73 -27.25 19.97
CA TRP A 487 -0.14 -26.00 19.50
C TRP A 487 0.79 -25.40 20.56
N ASN A 488 2.06 -25.51 20.35
CA ASN A 488 3.10 -24.94 21.21
C ASN A 488 4.43 -24.86 20.45
N ALA A 489 5.43 -24.20 21.02
CA ALA A 489 6.73 -24.00 20.36
C ALA A 489 7.54 -25.32 20.15
N VAL A 490 7.14 -26.42 20.80
CA VAL A 490 7.78 -27.74 20.62
C VAL A 490 7.12 -28.52 19.48
N ARG A 491 5.79 -28.42 19.35
CA ARG A 491 5.00 -29.18 18.37
C ARG A 491 4.73 -28.37 17.09
N GLY A 492 5.03 -27.08 17.12
CA GLY A 492 4.65 -26.12 16.10
C GLY A 492 3.25 -25.55 16.34
N TYR A 493 2.91 -24.56 15.53
CA TYR A 493 1.61 -23.91 15.53
C TYR A 493 0.87 -24.19 14.21
N PRO A 494 -0.45 -23.93 14.14
CA PRO A 494 -1.19 -24.18 12.92
C PRO A 494 -0.74 -23.21 11.81
N ALA A 495 -0.52 -23.78 10.63
CA ALA A 495 -0.02 -23.05 9.48
C ALA A 495 -1.12 -22.54 8.56
N ARG A 496 -2.34 -23.08 8.66
CA ARG A 496 -3.45 -22.75 7.73
C ARG A 496 -4.68 -22.37 8.51
N VAL A 497 -5.44 -21.42 7.95
CA VAL A 497 -6.67 -20.92 8.60
C VAL A 497 -7.73 -20.58 7.56
N THR A 498 -8.99 -20.90 7.88
CA THR A 498 -10.17 -20.50 7.11
C THR A 498 -11.41 -20.47 7.99
N LEU A 499 -12.50 -19.89 7.48
CA LEU A 499 -13.81 -19.89 8.11
C LEU A 499 -14.75 -20.80 7.32
N GLN A 500 -15.38 -21.78 7.97
CA GLN A 500 -16.38 -22.65 7.38
C GLN A 500 -17.50 -22.92 8.39
N GLU A 501 -18.75 -22.76 7.98
CA GLU A 501 -19.94 -23.07 8.81
C GLU A 501 -19.91 -22.44 10.21
N ARG A 502 -19.53 -21.16 10.30
CA ARG A 502 -19.45 -20.39 11.56
C ARG A 502 -18.44 -20.94 12.56
N ARG A 503 -17.43 -21.67 12.08
CA ARG A 503 -16.27 -22.15 12.84
C ARG A 503 -15.01 -21.56 12.25
N LEU A 504 -14.02 -21.30 13.07
CA LEU A 504 -12.66 -21.02 12.65
C LEU A 504 -11.93 -22.35 12.54
N TRP A 505 -11.41 -22.64 11.35
CA TRP A 505 -10.67 -23.85 11.07
C TRP A 505 -9.20 -23.56 10.93
N PHE A 506 -8.39 -24.31 11.66
CA PHE A 506 -6.94 -24.35 11.50
C PHE A 506 -6.52 -25.72 11.00
N ALA A 507 -5.35 -25.77 10.35
CA ALA A 507 -4.78 -27.03 9.95
C ALA A 507 -3.25 -26.99 9.95
N ARG A 508 -2.67 -28.19 9.95
CA ARG A 508 -1.23 -28.44 9.82
C ARG A 508 -0.42 -27.78 10.95
N THR A 509 0.24 -28.63 11.75
CA THR A 509 1.41 -28.24 12.52
C THR A 509 2.61 -29.04 12.04
N ASN A 510 3.80 -28.75 12.56
CA ASN A 510 5.00 -29.53 12.24
C ASN A 510 4.86 -31.01 12.70
N GLU A 511 4.18 -31.26 13.82
CA GLU A 511 3.95 -32.60 14.35
C GLU A 511 2.75 -33.29 13.68
N GLU A 512 1.70 -32.53 13.34
CA GLU A 512 0.44 -33.05 12.81
C GLU A 512 0.16 -32.41 11.42
N PRO A 513 0.92 -32.79 10.34
CA PRO A 513 0.83 -32.11 9.04
C PRO A 513 -0.47 -32.36 8.28
N GLN A 514 -1.26 -33.38 8.68
CA GLN A 514 -2.49 -33.82 8.02
C GLN A 514 -3.74 -33.65 8.89
N LYS A 515 -3.71 -32.73 9.84
CA LYS A 515 -4.80 -32.58 10.80
C LYS A 515 -5.51 -31.25 10.64
N GLU A 516 -6.82 -31.29 10.76
CA GLU A 516 -7.72 -30.15 10.76
C GLU A 516 -8.33 -29.99 12.16
N TRP A 517 -8.45 -28.75 12.64
CA TRP A 517 -9.09 -28.38 13.91
C TRP A 517 -10.13 -27.31 13.65
N GLY A 518 -11.39 -27.61 14.01
CA GLY A 518 -12.49 -26.66 13.96
C GLY A 518 -12.85 -26.14 15.33
N SER A 519 -13.04 -24.84 15.48
CA SER A 519 -13.51 -24.23 16.72
C SER A 519 -14.95 -24.63 17.05
N LYS A 520 -15.44 -24.29 18.24
CA LYS A 520 -16.87 -24.31 18.54
C LYS A 520 -17.63 -23.36 17.60
N VAL A 521 -18.91 -23.70 17.36
CA VAL A 521 -19.78 -22.86 16.53
C VAL A 521 -19.94 -21.47 17.18
N PHE A 522 -19.73 -20.38 16.42
CA PHE A 522 -19.73 -18.98 16.89
C PHE A 522 -18.68 -18.60 17.96
N SER A 523 -17.88 -19.53 18.45
CA SER A 523 -16.81 -19.28 19.41
C SER A 523 -15.46 -19.57 18.74
N TYR A 524 -15.01 -18.63 17.91
CA TYR A 524 -13.90 -18.80 16.97
C TYR A 524 -12.56 -19.15 17.60
N GLU A 525 -12.33 -18.85 18.88
CA GLU A 525 -11.08 -19.13 19.60
C GLU A 525 -11.24 -20.26 20.66
N ASP A 526 -12.42 -20.91 20.74
CA ASP A 526 -12.66 -22.03 21.68
C ASP A 526 -12.58 -23.38 20.94
N PHE A 527 -11.61 -24.21 21.34
CA PHE A 527 -11.35 -25.55 20.80
C PHE A 527 -11.61 -26.66 21.81
N ALA A 528 -12.49 -26.40 22.77
CA ALA A 528 -12.82 -27.40 23.80
C ALA A 528 -13.71 -28.53 23.23
N LEU A 529 -13.34 -29.77 23.61
CA LEU A 529 -14.06 -31.00 23.28
C LEU A 529 -14.98 -31.44 24.45
N ASP A 530 -15.75 -30.53 25.03
CA ASP A 530 -16.39 -30.70 26.34
C ASP A 530 -17.38 -31.87 26.43
N THR A 531 -18.39 -31.87 25.58
CA THR A 531 -19.53 -32.79 25.68
C THR A 531 -19.73 -33.67 24.44
N GLN A 532 -18.99 -33.42 23.37
CA GLN A 532 -19.21 -33.98 22.03
C GLN A 532 -20.60 -33.61 21.48
N ALA A 533 -21.08 -32.43 21.84
CA ALA A 533 -22.27 -31.85 21.26
C ALA A 533 -22.03 -31.37 19.83
N ASP A 534 -23.09 -31.18 19.05
CA ASP A 534 -23.01 -30.77 17.64
C ASP A 534 -22.27 -29.45 17.43
N ASP A 535 -22.25 -28.58 18.43
CA ASP A 535 -21.57 -27.26 18.41
C ASP A 535 -20.15 -27.28 18.99
N ASP A 536 -19.70 -28.38 19.56
CA ASP A 536 -18.34 -28.53 20.11
C ASP A 536 -17.26 -28.49 19.01
N ALA A 537 -16.03 -28.30 19.44
CA ALA A 537 -14.83 -28.27 18.58
C ALA A 537 -14.60 -29.60 17.86
N LEU A 538 -13.87 -29.55 16.76
CA LEU A 538 -13.52 -30.74 15.97
C LEU A 538 -12.00 -30.92 15.91
N ASN A 539 -11.60 -32.19 15.82
CA ASN A 539 -10.21 -32.61 15.69
C ASN A 539 -10.19 -33.80 14.70
N LEU A 540 -9.83 -33.50 13.43
CA LEU A 540 -10.01 -34.43 12.32
C LEU A 540 -8.68 -34.73 11.64
N PRO A 541 -8.19 -35.98 11.68
CA PRO A 541 -7.08 -36.37 10.82
C PRO A 541 -7.58 -36.63 9.39
N LEU A 542 -6.84 -36.20 8.38
CA LEU A 542 -7.09 -36.60 7.00
C LEU A 542 -6.68 -38.06 6.83
N ALA A 543 -7.61 -38.89 6.40
CA ALA A 543 -7.33 -40.28 6.13
C ALA A 543 -6.61 -40.45 4.76
N SER A 544 -5.29 -40.33 4.75
CA SER A 544 -4.47 -40.54 3.57
C SER A 544 -3.57 -41.74 3.72
N ASN A 545 -3.30 -42.41 2.61
CA ASN A 545 -2.34 -43.49 2.54
C ASN A 545 -0.88 -43.02 2.44
N GLU A 546 -0.68 -41.72 2.26
CA GLU A 546 0.60 -41.05 2.14
C GLU A 546 0.69 -39.88 3.14
N SER A 547 1.89 -39.47 3.51
CA SER A 547 2.07 -38.28 4.32
C SER A 547 1.88 -37.06 3.41
N ASN A 548 0.68 -36.46 3.48
CA ASN A 548 0.25 -35.34 2.64
C ASN A 548 0.05 -34.09 3.48
N GLU A 549 1.04 -33.23 3.49
CA GLU A 549 1.03 -31.95 4.19
C GLU A 549 -0.04 -31.01 3.61
N ILE A 550 -0.88 -30.42 4.48
CA ILE A 550 -1.93 -29.47 4.06
C ILE A 550 -1.28 -28.14 3.66
N GLN A 551 -1.46 -27.75 2.40
CA GLN A 551 -0.90 -26.50 1.85
C GLN A 551 -1.85 -25.31 2.01
N TRP A 552 -3.16 -25.53 1.92
CA TRP A 552 -4.17 -24.49 2.12
C TRP A 552 -5.52 -25.08 2.54
N LEU A 553 -6.34 -24.26 3.16
CA LEU A 553 -7.75 -24.50 3.42
C LEU A 553 -8.60 -23.52 2.60
N ALA A 554 -9.76 -24.00 2.15
CA ALA A 554 -10.74 -23.17 1.45
C ALA A 554 -12.16 -23.50 1.89
N SER A 555 -13.00 -22.46 2.00
CA SER A 555 -14.42 -22.61 2.30
C SER A 555 -15.28 -22.62 1.03
N GLY A 556 -16.31 -23.47 1.04
CA GLY A 556 -17.24 -23.58 -0.06
C GLY A 556 -18.55 -24.21 0.37
N LYS A 557 -19.08 -25.12 -0.43
CA LYS A 557 -20.15 -26.03 -0.01
C LYS A 557 -19.68 -26.97 1.10
N SER A 558 -18.39 -27.30 1.08
CA SER A 558 -17.69 -28.11 2.07
C SER A 558 -16.37 -27.43 2.40
N LEU A 559 -15.71 -27.83 3.47
CA LEU A 559 -14.32 -27.44 3.72
C LEU A 559 -13.41 -28.23 2.78
N ILE A 560 -12.50 -27.55 2.10
CA ILE A 560 -11.57 -28.17 1.16
C ILE A 560 -10.15 -27.92 1.65
N ALA A 561 -9.38 -29.00 1.78
CA ALA A 561 -7.95 -28.95 2.10
C ALA A 561 -7.14 -29.38 0.87
N GLY A 562 -6.34 -28.46 0.34
CA GLY A 562 -5.34 -28.80 -0.66
C GLY A 562 -4.08 -29.34 0.01
N THR A 563 -3.65 -30.52 -0.37
CA THR A 563 -2.42 -31.14 0.15
C THR A 563 -1.36 -31.28 -0.96
N PHE A 564 -0.14 -31.58 -0.62
CA PHE A 564 0.91 -31.82 -1.60
C PHE A 564 0.58 -32.97 -2.59
N GLY A 565 -0.17 -33.99 -2.16
CA GLY A 565 -0.55 -35.14 -3.00
C GLY A 565 -1.88 -34.96 -3.72
N GLY A 566 -2.86 -34.33 -3.09
CA GLY A 566 -4.23 -34.23 -3.61
C GLY A 566 -5.07 -33.17 -2.91
N ALA A 567 -6.38 -33.19 -3.12
CA ALA A 567 -7.30 -32.34 -2.39
C ALA A 567 -8.34 -33.21 -1.65
N PHE A 568 -8.54 -32.88 -0.39
CA PHE A 568 -9.50 -33.52 0.52
C PHE A 568 -10.72 -32.62 0.69
N VAL A 569 -11.87 -33.24 0.82
CA VAL A 569 -13.12 -32.55 1.09
C VAL A 569 -13.68 -33.06 2.43
N THR A 570 -13.82 -32.15 3.37
CA THR A 570 -14.41 -32.40 4.68
C THR A 570 -15.86 -31.95 4.67
N ASN A 571 -16.78 -32.90 4.89
CA ASN A 571 -18.19 -32.66 4.90
C ASN A 571 -18.89 -33.58 5.89
N SER A 572 -20.21 -33.47 6.02
CA SER A 572 -21.06 -34.29 6.92
C SER A 572 -21.63 -35.54 6.26
N GLY A 573 -21.29 -35.81 4.99
CA GLY A 573 -21.92 -36.86 4.20
C GLY A 573 -23.42 -36.64 3.90
N SER A 574 -23.96 -35.49 4.27
CA SER A 574 -25.36 -35.09 4.10
C SER A 574 -25.49 -33.57 3.87
N THR A 575 -26.73 -33.06 3.88
CA THR A 575 -27.01 -31.61 3.85
C THR A 575 -26.98 -30.98 5.25
N SER A 576 -26.67 -31.74 6.29
CA SER A 576 -26.53 -31.24 7.66
C SER A 576 -25.19 -30.52 7.84
N PRO A 577 -25.05 -29.60 8.79
CA PRO A 577 -23.77 -29.00 9.16
C PRO A 577 -22.77 -30.05 9.64
N ILE A 578 -21.50 -29.70 9.56
CA ILE A 578 -20.37 -30.51 10.08
C ILE A 578 -20.41 -30.49 11.61
N THR A 579 -20.50 -31.67 12.22
CA THR A 579 -20.49 -31.87 13.67
C THR A 579 -19.42 -32.91 14.06
N PRO A 580 -19.02 -33.01 15.33
CA PRO A 580 -18.06 -34.04 15.78
C PRO A 580 -18.42 -35.46 15.39
N ASP A 581 -19.70 -35.78 15.34
CA ASP A 581 -20.19 -37.17 15.06
C ASP A 581 -20.32 -37.50 13.56
N ASN A 582 -20.44 -36.48 12.68
CA ASN A 582 -20.71 -36.72 11.26
C ASN A 582 -19.58 -36.24 10.33
N ALA A 583 -18.55 -35.60 10.85
CA ALA A 583 -17.47 -35.11 10.04
C ALA A 583 -16.69 -36.23 9.35
N ASN A 584 -16.53 -36.10 8.03
CA ASN A 584 -15.79 -37.05 7.21
C ASN A 584 -14.90 -36.30 6.21
N ALA A 585 -13.64 -36.66 6.17
CA ALA A 585 -12.66 -36.10 5.22
C ALA A 585 -12.28 -37.20 4.21
N SER A 586 -12.57 -36.97 2.93
CA SER A 586 -12.26 -37.88 1.83
C SER A 586 -11.36 -37.23 0.78
N GLU A 587 -10.42 -37.97 0.23
CA GLU A 587 -9.65 -37.55 -0.93
C GLU A 587 -10.53 -37.63 -2.19
N GLU A 588 -10.74 -36.43 -2.80
CA GLU A 588 -11.57 -36.31 -4.00
C GLU A 588 -10.75 -36.10 -5.27
N ILE A 589 -9.55 -35.51 -5.14
CA ILE A 589 -8.71 -35.11 -6.27
C ILE A 589 -7.26 -35.53 -6.02
N GLY A 590 -6.69 -36.28 -6.95
CA GLY A 590 -5.28 -36.71 -6.93
C GLY A 590 -4.29 -35.69 -7.56
N TYR A 591 -4.66 -34.39 -7.65
CA TYR A 591 -3.74 -33.33 -8.09
C TYR A 591 -3.33 -32.49 -6.90
N GLY A 592 -2.07 -32.62 -6.49
CA GLY A 592 -1.50 -31.90 -5.37
C GLY A 592 -1.48 -30.37 -5.55
N ALA A 593 -1.32 -29.68 -4.46
CA ALA A 593 -1.37 -28.22 -4.35
C ALA A 593 -0.04 -27.61 -3.97
N GLU A 594 0.16 -26.34 -4.37
CA GLU A 594 1.23 -25.45 -3.92
C GLU A 594 0.75 -24.63 -2.73
N ASP A 595 1.68 -24.11 -1.94
CA ASP A 595 1.42 -23.28 -0.76
C ASP A 595 1.02 -21.84 -1.13
N ILE A 596 -0.07 -21.71 -1.86
CA ILE A 596 -0.65 -20.43 -2.28
C ILE A 596 -2.15 -20.50 -2.03
N ALA A 597 -2.68 -19.53 -1.29
CA ALA A 597 -4.10 -19.48 -0.94
C ALA A 597 -4.98 -19.46 -2.21
N PRO A 598 -5.91 -20.40 -2.38
CA PRO A 598 -6.77 -20.47 -3.57
C PRO A 598 -7.73 -19.30 -3.65
N LYS A 599 -8.23 -19.02 -4.86
CA LYS A 599 -9.19 -17.93 -5.10
C LYS A 599 -10.50 -18.50 -5.65
N LYS A 600 -11.61 -17.95 -5.15
CA LYS A 600 -12.95 -18.36 -5.58
C LYS A 600 -13.47 -17.39 -6.62
N ILE A 601 -13.83 -17.90 -7.80
CA ILE A 601 -14.45 -17.15 -8.90
C ILE A 601 -15.80 -17.79 -9.19
N GLY A 602 -16.88 -17.12 -8.84
CA GLY A 602 -18.22 -17.72 -8.92
C GLY A 602 -18.35 -18.97 -8.04
N SER A 603 -18.67 -20.10 -8.65
CA SER A 603 -18.79 -21.41 -7.98
C SER A 603 -17.50 -22.23 -8.03
N PHE A 604 -16.46 -21.76 -8.67
CA PHE A 604 -15.21 -22.46 -8.92
C PHE A 604 -14.11 -22.01 -7.97
N LEU A 605 -13.28 -22.96 -7.53
CA LEU A 605 -12.09 -22.68 -6.73
C LEU A 605 -10.84 -22.85 -7.61
N TYR A 606 -10.06 -21.79 -7.72
CA TYR A 606 -8.82 -21.79 -8.49
C TYR A 606 -7.64 -21.94 -7.56
N TYR A 607 -6.80 -22.95 -7.80
CA TYR A 607 -5.60 -23.21 -7.01
C TYR A 607 -4.40 -23.54 -7.88
N ILE A 608 -3.23 -23.26 -7.37
CA ILE A 608 -1.98 -23.59 -8.03
C ILE A 608 -1.63 -25.04 -7.69
N GLN A 609 -1.39 -25.84 -8.74
CA GLN A 609 -0.93 -27.23 -8.59
C GLN A 609 0.49 -27.23 -8.04
N ARG A 610 0.87 -28.27 -7.29
CA ARG A 610 2.23 -28.48 -6.79
C ARG A 610 3.28 -28.16 -7.85
N PHE A 611 4.40 -27.56 -7.43
CA PHE A 611 5.47 -27.02 -8.26
C PHE A 611 5.14 -25.69 -8.94
N GLY A 612 4.02 -25.04 -8.64
CA GLY A 612 3.76 -23.66 -8.98
C GLY A 612 3.39 -23.33 -10.43
N LYS A 613 3.33 -24.31 -11.35
CA LYS A 613 3.34 -24.08 -12.81
C LYS A 613 2.02 -24.31 -13.53
N LYS A 614 0.97 -24.67 -12.82
CA LYS A 614 -0.35 -24.93 -13.39
C LYS A 614 -1.44 -24.39 -12.49
N LEU A 615 -2.41 -23.76 -13.11
CA LEU A 615 -3.63 -23.32 -12.44
C LEU A 615 -4.74 -24.32 -12.69
N ARG A 616 -5.36 -24.79 -11.61
CA ARG A 616 -6.48 -25.73 -11.64
C ARG A 616 -7.78 -25.04 -11.22
N GLU A 617 -8.85 -25.39 -11.95
CA GLU A 617 -10.22 -24.97 -11.67
C GLU A 617 -10.94 -26.14 -11.02
N LEU A 618 -11.19 -26.06 -9.71
CA LEU A 618 -11.86 -27.10 -8.91
C LEU A 618 -13.35 -26.80 -8.79
N PHE A 619 -14.18 -27.78 -9.11
CA PHE A 619 -15.63 -27.67 -9.00
C PHE A 619 -16.30 -29.03 -8.80
N TYR A 620 -17.45 -28.99 -8.14
CA TYR A 620 -18.30 -30.18 -7.96
C TYR A 620 -19.16 -30.43 -9.20
N THR A 621 -19.19 -31.69 -9.66
CA THR A 621 -20.00 -32.13 -10.80
C THR A 621 -21.10 -33.05 -10.30
N TRP A 622 -22.33 -32.58 -10.37
CA TRP A 622 -23.51 -33.32 -9.90
C TRP A 622 -23.72 -34.65 -10.63
N GLU A 623 -23.48 -34.68 -11.97
CA GLU A 623 -23.71 -35.87 -12.78
C GLU A 623 -22.80 -37.04 -12.43
N LEU A 624 -21.66 -36.77 -11.83
CA LEU A 624 -20.66 -37.77 -11.44
C LEU A 624 -20.54 -37.91 -9.93
N ASP A 625 -21.26 -37.08 -9.18
CA ASP A 625 -21.17 -36.97 -7.71
C ASP A 625 -19.72 -36.91 -7.20
N THR A 626 -18.91 -36.10 -7.87
CA THR A 626 -17.50 -35.97 -7.53
C THR A 626 -16.97 -34.57 -7.89
N TYR A 627 -15.81 -34.21 -7.34
CA TYR A 627 -15.07 -33.00 -7.71
C TYR A 627 -14.20 -33.26 -8.94
N LYS A 628 -14.03 -32.22 -9.75
CA LYS A 628 -13.08 -32.18 -10.88
C LYS A 628 -12.12 -31.00 -10.73
N ALA A 629 -10.87 -31.16 -11.20
CA ALA A 629 -9.86 -30.12 -11.23
C ALA A 629 -9.31 -29.97 -12.65
N ALA A 630 -9.97 -29.15 -13.48
CA ALA A 630 -9.56 -28.90 -14.85
C ALA A 630 -8.27 -28.03 -14.90
N ASP A 631 -7.40 -28.28 -15.89
CA ASP A 631 -6.19 -27.51 -16.13
C ASP A 631 -6.53 -26.31 -17.05
N THR A 632 -6.57 -25.09 -16.49
CA THR A 632 -6.84 -23.86 -17.25
C THR A 632 -5.64 -23.36 -18.03
N THR A 633 -4.44 -23.92 -17.78
CA THR A 633 -3.20 -23.56 -18.47
C THR A 633 -2.86 -24.48 -19.65
N ILE A 634 -3.75 -25.43 -19.98
CA ILE A 634 -3.48 -26.47 -20.99
C ILE A 634 -3.12 -25.90 -22.37
N LEU A 635 -3.70 -24.78 -22.78
CA LEU A 635 -3.40 -24.10 -24.04
C LEU A 635 -2.25 -23.10 -23.93
N SER A 636 -1.87 -22.71 -22.69
CA SER A 636 -0.89 -21.65 -22.42
C SER A 636 0.12 -22.09 -21.34
N PRO A 637 0.73 -23.30 -21.46
CA PRO A 637 1.54 -23.88 -20.37
C PRO A 637 2.83 -23.08 -20.09
N HIS A 638 3.27 -22.25 -21.02
CA HIS A 638 4.47 -21.44 -20.90
C HIS A 638 4.24 -20.18 -20.05
N ILE A 639 3.00 -19.73 -19.87
CA ILE A 639 2.69 -18.49 -19.13
C ILE A 639 3.10 -18.61 -17.66
N LEU A 640 2.76 -19.72 -17.00
CA LEU A 640 3.13 -19.98 -15.62
C LEU A 640 4.41 -20.79 -15.47
N GLY A 641 5.24 -20.87 -16.52
CA GLY A 641 6.44 -21.72 -16.56
C GLY A 641 7.48 -21.43 -15.48
N ASP A 642 7.56 -20.19 -15.01
CA ASP A 642 8.49 -19.74 -13.95
C ASP A 642 7.98 -20.01 -12.53
N GLY A 643 6.71 -20.42 -12.38
CA GLY A 643 6.08 -20.66 -11.11
C GLY A 643 5.41 -19.40 -10.53
N VAL A 644 4.26 -19.60 -9.88
CA VAL A 644 3.48 -18.53 -9.22
C VAL A 644 3.97 -18.37 -7.79
N VAL A 645 4.08 -17.11 -7.31
CA VAL A 645 4.42 -16.76 -5.91
C VAL A 645 3.24 -16.17 -5.16
N ASP A 646 2.38 -15.42 -5.87
CA ASP A 646 1.22 -14.76 -5.26
C ASP A 646 0.12 -14.61 -6.31
N MET A 647 -1.14 -14.61 -5.89
CA MET A 647 -2.27 -14.40 -6.80
C MET A 647 -3.45 -13.74 -6.09
N ASP A 648 -4.20 -12.91 -6.84
CA ASP A 648 -5.48 -12.41 -6.37
C ASP A 648 -6.46 -12.20 -7.53
N TYR A 649 -7.74 -11.98 -7.23
CA TYR A 649 -8.83 -11.97 -8.18
C TYR A 649 -9.58 -10.64 -8.15
N GLN A 650 -9.78 -10.06 -9.34
CA GLN A 650 -10.60 -8.90 -9.66
C GLN A 650 -11.94 -9.34 -10.22
N GLN A 651 -13.04 -8.82 -9.68
CA GLN A 651 -14.38 -9.10 -10.14
C GLN A 651 -14.91 -8.05 -11.12
N ASN A 652 -14.61 -6.79 -10.86
CA ASN A 652 -15.09 -5.65 -11.66
C ASN A 652 -13.90 -4.81 -12.17
N PRO A 653 -13.91 -4.30 -13.43
CA PRO A 653 -14.99 -4.42 -14.44
C PRO A 653 -15.00 -5.76 -15.17
N GLU A 654 -13.97 -6.57 -15.08
CA GLU A 654 -13.81 -7.88 -15.73
C GLU A 654 -13.34 -8.91 -14.72
N ASN A 655 -13.75 -10.18 -14.93
CA ASN A 655 -13.28 -11.31 -14.14
C ASN A 655 -11.84 -11.65 -14.51
N ILE A 656 -10.87 -11.13 -13.77
CA ILE A 656 -9.44 -11.31 -14.03
C ILE A 656 -8.74 -11.89 -12.81
N LEU A 657 -8.09 -13.03 -12.98
CA LEU A 657 -7.16 -13.59 -12.00
C LEU A 657 -5.74 -13.11 -12.35
N TYR A 658 -5.08 -12.50 -11.41
CA TYR A 658 -3.69 -12.04 -11.51
C TYR A 658 -2.77 -13.03 -10.81
N CYS A 659 -1.67 -13.39 -11.45
CA CYS A 659 -0.64 -14.28 -10.91
C CYS A 659 0.73 -13.60 -11.01
N VAL A 660 1.36 -13.36 -9.89
CA VAL A 660 2.76 -12.89 -9.82
C VAL A 660 3.68 -14.09 -9.96
N LEU A 661 4.64 -14.03 -10.87
CA LEU A 661 5.56 -15.12 -11.15
C LEU A 661 6.91 -14.91 -10.46
N THR A 662 7.63 -15.97 -10.20
CA THR A 662 9.01 -15.95 -9.64
C THR A 662 9.98 -15.10 -10.47
N SER A 663 9.75 -14.99 -11.78
CA SER A 663 10.54 -14.12 -12.67
C SER A 663 10.24 -12.62 -12.46
N GLY A 664 9.24 -12.28 -11.67
CA GLY A 664 8.76 -10.89 -11.52
C GLY A 664 7.85 -10.42 -12.65
N THR A 665 7.43 -11.30 -13.54
CA THR A 665 6.40 -11.05 -14.56
C THR A 665 5.02 -11.22 -13.92
N LEU A 666 4.04 -10.43 -14.36
CA LEU A 666 2.64 -10.59 -13.96
C LEU A 666 1.89 -11.30 -15.10
N ALA A 667 1.20 -12.38 -14.79
CA ALA A 667 0.30 -13.07 -15.72
C ALA A 667 -1.17 -12.77 -15.33
N THR A 668 -2.03 -12.61 -16.33
CA THR A 668 -3.47 -12.46 -16.11
C THR A 668 -4.25 -13.52 -16.85
N MET A 669 -5.32 -13.98 -16.23
CA MET A 669 -6.31 -14.85 -16.84
C MET A 669 -7.69 -14.19 -16.80
N THR A 670 -8.20 -13.80 -17.95
CA THR A 670 -9.60 -13.40 -18.07
C THR A 670 -10.47 -14.65 -18.12
N ARG A 671 -11.44 -14.73 -17.22
CA ARG A 671 -12.29 -15.91 -17.04
C ARG A 671 -13.77 -15.54 -17.12
N GLU A 672 -14.45 -16.08 -18.14
CA GLU A 672 -15.90 -16.04 -18.24
C GLU A 672 -16.43 -17.46 -18.39
N VAL A 673 -17.16 -17.92 -17.38
CA VAL A 673 -17.61 -19.30 -17.27
C VAL A 673 -18.67 -19.62 -18.30
N ASP A 674 -19.68 -18.77 -18.43
CA ASP A 674 -20.84 -19.00 -19.30
C ASP A 674 -20.47 -19.01 -20.77
N GLN A 675 -19.44 -18.28 -21.15
CA GLN A 675 -18.91 -18.23 -22.52
C GLN A 675 -17.68 -19.11 -22.74
N GLN A 676 -17.26 -19.84 -21.73
CA GLN A 676 -16.08 -20.73 -21.75
C GLN A 676 -14.78 -20.00 -22.14
N VAL A 677 -14.66 -18.71 -21.80
CA VAL A 677 -13.45 -17.94 -22.04
C VAL A 677 -12.42 -18.24 -20.96
N ILE A 678 -11.22 -18.65 -21.38
CA ILE A 678 -10.00 -18.76 -20.60
C ILE A 678 -8.90 -18.10 -21.43
N SER A 679 -8.54 -16.89 -21.09
CA SER A 679 -7.70 -16.05 -21.94
C SER A 679 -6.50 -15.54 -21.13
N TRP A 680 -5.31 -16.03 -21.47
CA TRP A 680 -4.07 -15.66 -20.79
C TRP A 680 -3.35 -14.52 -21.49
N ALA A 681 -2.75 -13.64 -20.71
CA ALA A 681 -1.85 -12.58 -21.14
C ALA A 681 -0.72 -12.40 -20.12
N ARG A 682 0.38 -11.78 -20.57
CA ARG A 682 1.52 -11.45 -19.70
C ARG A 682 1.74 -9.95 -19.62
N HIS A 683 2.30 -9.49 -18.50
CA HIS A 683 2.56 -8.06 -18.27
C HIS A 683 3.96 -7.89 -17.71
N SER A 684 4.69 -6.98 -18.35
CA SER A 684 6.03 -6.59 -17.96
C SER A 684 6.06 -5.12 -17.54
N THR A 685 7.03 -4.74 -16.74
CA THR A 685 7.28 -3.36 -16.31
C THR A 685 8.78 -3.11 -16.25
N ALA A 686 9.20 -1.85 -16.15
CA ALA A 686 10.60 -1.51 -15.82
C ALA A 686 10.87 -1.84 -14.34
N GLY A 687 11.04 -3.13 -14.05
CA GLY A 687 11.17 -3.70 -12.71
C GLY A 687 10.54 -5.09 -12.61
N THR A 688 10.26 -5.56 -11.40
CA THR A 688 9.68 -6.87 -11.12
C THR A 688 8.49 -6.75 -10.17
N TYR A 689 7.39 -7.41 -10.50
CA TYR A 689 6.25 -7.56 -9.59
C TYR A 689 6.57 -8.60 -8.52
N THR A 690 6.29 -8.33 -7.26
CA THR A 690 6.61 -9.23 -6.14
C THR A 690 5.40 -9.68 -5.34
N SER A 691 4.32 -8.90 -5.29
CA SER A 691 3.07 -9.27 -4.61
C SER A 691 1.88 -8.51 -5.19
N ILE A 692 0.67 -9.04 -4.95
CA ILE A 692 -0.59 -8.45 -5.41
C ILE A 692 -1.69 -8.61 -4.37
N ALA A 693 -2.54 -7.57 -4.23
CA ALA A 693 -3.78 -7.62 -3.47
C ALA A 693 -4.85 -6.79 -4.18
N ILE A 694 -6.08 -7.29 -4.21
CA ILE A 694 -7.19 -6.64 -4.91
C ILE A 694 -8.28 -6.31 -3.91
N ILE A 695 -8.67 -5.03 -3.88
CA ILE A 695 -9.70 -4.48 -3.00
C ILE A 695 -10.72 -3.68 -3.83
N PRO A 696 -11.99 -3.59 -3.37
CA PRO A 696 -12.93 -2.67 -3.98
C PRO A 696 -12.46 -1.21 -3.79
N SER A 697 -12.58 -0.40 -4.84
CA SER A 697 -12.28 1.03 -4.75
C SER A 697 -13.31 1.73 -3.87
N GLN A 698 -12.85 2.59 -2.96
CA GLN A 698 -13.76 3.37 -2.11
C GLN A 698 -14.51 4.44 -2.88
N SER A 699 -13.85 5.04 -3.87
CA SER A 699 -14.36 6.20 -4.60
C SER A 699 -15.04 5.84 -5.94
N TYR A 700 -14.84 4.61 -6.43
CA TYR A 700 -15.29 4.17 -7.75
C TYR A 700 -16.01 2.82 -7.69
N ASP A 701 -16.66 2.41 -8.77
CA ASP A 701 -17.44 1.16 -8.86
C ASP A 701 -16.65 0.04 -9.56
N TYR A 702 -15.37 -0.13 -9.19
CA TYR A 702 -14.50 -1.20 -9.67
C TYR A 702 -13.50 -1.65 -8.60
N ASP A 703 -12.84 -2.77 -8.83
CA ASP A 703 -11.81 -3.30 -7.94
C ASP A 703 -10.43 -2.77 -8.36
N GLU A 704 -9.63 -2.35 -7.41
CA GLU A 704 -8.27 -1.87 -7.61
C GLU A 704 -7.26 -3.00 -7.36
N ALA A 705 -6.44 -3.30 -8.35
CA ALA A 705 -5.33 -4.23 -8.23
C ALA A 705 -4.08 -3.48 -7.75
N TRP A 706 -3.71 -3.71 -6.50
CA TRP A 706 -2.53 -3.15 -5.85
C TRP A 706 -1.37 -4.12 -5.97
N VAL A 707 -0.18 -3.60 -6.29
CA VAL A 707 1.03 -4.39 -6.51
C VAL A 707 2.22 -3.79 -5.77
N ILE A 708 3.15 -4.65 -5.39
CA ILE A 708 4.51 -4.25 -5.05
C ILE A 708 5.36 -4.43 -6.30
N VAL A 709 6.06 -3.37 -6.67
CA VAL A 709 7.00 -3.40 -7.79
C VAL A 709 8.39 -3.02 -7.30
N GLU A 710 9.33 -3.89 -7.56
CA GLU A 710 10.74 -3.64 -7.30
C GLU A 710 11.39 -3.01 -8.53
N ARG A 711 12.02 -1.84 -8.34
CA ARG A 711 12.63 -1.03 -9.41
C ARG A 711 14.04 -0.62 -9.05
N TRP A 712 14.87 -0.37 -10.03
CA TRP A 712 16.19 0.26 -9.88
C TRP A 712 16.07 1.73 -10.20
N ILE A 713 16.10 2.58 -9.18
CA ILE A 713 15.98 4.04 -9.32
C ILE A 713 17.23 4.68 -8.75
N ASN A 714 17.86 5.55 -9.54
CA ASN A 714 19.11 6.23 -9.16
C ASN A 714 20.19 5.23 -8.67
N GLY A 715 20.31 4.09 -9.35
CA GLY A 715 21.29 3.05 -9.01
C GLY A 715 21.01 2.29 -7.72
N THR A 716 19.85 2.47 -7.10
CA THR A 716 19.42 1.74 -5.89
C THR A 716 18.14 0.97 -6.14
N GLN A 717 18.06 -0.21 -5.54
CA GLN A 717 16.84 -1.01 -5.52
C GLN A 717 15.81 -0.35 -4.61
N LYS A 718 14.58 -0.22 -5.11
CA LYS A 718 13.43 0.35 -4.41
C LYS A 718 12.23 -0.55 -4.60
N LYS A 719 11.41 -0.68 -3.57
CA LYS A 719 10.10 -1.33 -3.65
C LYS A 719 9.01 -0.28 -3.53
N TYR A 720 8.11 -0.27 -4.51
CA TYR A 720 7.01 0.68 -4.58
C TYR A 720 5.67 -0.02 -4.44
N ILE A 721 4.81 0.59 -3.66
CA ILE A 721 3.38 0.25 -3.59
C ILE A 721 2.71 1.06 -4.69
N GLU A 722 2.15 0.35 -5.66
CA GLU A 722 1.46 0.92 -6.82
C GLU A 722 0.09 0.25 -6.98
N PHE A 723 -0.85 0.91 -7.67
CA PHE A 723 -2.09 0.27 -8.08
C PHE A 723 -2.34 0.52 -9.57
N PHE A 724 -2.96 -0.44 -10.25
CA PHE A 724 -3.39 -0.28 -11.64
C PHE A 724 -4.62 0.62 -11.72
N GLU A 725 -4.62 1.51 -12.71
CA GLU A 725 -5.81 2.29 -13.02
C GLU A 725 -6.93 1.41 -13.60
N ASN A 726 -8.13 2.01 -13.71
CA ASN A 726 -9.27 1.31 -14.25
C ASN A 726 -9.01 0.83 -15.70
N LEU A 727 -9.45 -0.39 -15.98
CA LEU A 727 -9.42 -0.97 -17.33
C LEU A 727 -10.30 -0.19 -18.31
N ASP A 728 -11.36 0.46 -17.83
CA ASP A 728 -12.23 1.28 -18.65
C ASP A 728 -11.56 2.63 -18.97
N VAL A 729 -11.47 2.92 -20.27
CA VAL A 729 -10.80 4.12 -20.77
C VAL A 729 -11.57 5.38 -20.33
N PRO A 730 -10.91 6.38 -19.73
CA PRO A 730 -11.54 7.64 -19.33
C PRO A 730 -12.10 8.40 -20.54
N ASP A 731 -13.17 9.21 -20.34
CA ASP A 731 -13.74 10.03 -21.40
C ASP A 731 -12.78 11.11 -21.92
N ARG A 732 -11.94 11.61 -21.05
CA ARG A 732 -10.93 12.62 -21.36
C ARG A 732 -9.58 11.96 -21.61
N GLN A 733 -8.96 12.26 -22.75
CA GLN A 733 -7.64 11.73 -23.12
C GLN A 733 -6.53 12.19 -22.16
N ASP A 734 -6.62 13.39 -21.58
CA ASP A 734 -5.66 13.92 -20.62
C ASP A 734 -5.69 13.21 -19.26
N GLN A 735 -6.76 12.46 -18.98
CA GLN A 735 -6.89 11.63 -17.78
C GLN A 735 -6.42 10.19 -17.97
N CYS A 736 -6.02 9.81 -19.18
CA CYS A 736 -5.50 8.48 -19.47
C CYS A 736 -4.14 8.25 -18.76
N VAL A 737 -4.00 7.15 -18.04
CA VAL A 737 -2.74 6.74 -17.39
C VAL A 737 -2.30 5.40 -17.97
N TYR A 738 -1.40 5.46 -18.95
CA TYR A 738 -0.75 4.30 -19.56
C TYR A 738 0.77 4.43 -19.43
N LEU A 739 1.18 4.68 -18.19
CA LEU A 739 2.55 4.80 -17.72
C LEU A 739 2.64 4.06 -16.39
N HIS A 740 3.76 3.44 -16.08
CA HIS A 740 3.97 2.78 -14.79
C HIS A 740 4.59 3.75 -13.76
N SER A 741 4.32 3.52 -12.49
CA SER A 741 4.78 4.40 -11.39
C SER A 741 4.38 5.86 -11.64
N ALA A 742 3.19 6.07 -12.20
CA ALA A 742 2.78 7.37 -12.69
C ALA A 742 2.42 8.34 -11.56
N LEU A 743 2.70 9.62 -11.81
CA LEU A 743 2.21 10.76 -11.03
C LEU A 743 1.44 11.70 -11.94
N THR A 744 0.31 12.20 -11.46
CA THR A 744 -0.53 13.17 -12.16
C THR A 744 -0.41 14.54 -11.52
N TYR A 745 -0.13 15.58 -12.32
CA TYR A 745 -0.48 16.94 -11.99
C TYR A 745 -1.82 17.26 -12.67
N ASP A 746 -2.83 17.63 -11.89
CA ASP A 746 -4.13 18.08 -12.39
C ASP A 746 -4.43 19.47 -11.80
N ALA A 747 -4.38 20.50 -12.65
CA ALA A 747 -4.69 21.87 -12.24
C ALA A 747 -6.15 22.07 -11.81
N TYR A 748 -7.04 21.17 -12.20
CA TYR A 748 -8.47 21.22 -11.89
C TYR A 748 -8.83 20.45 -10.61
N ASP A 749 -7.88 19.76 -10.00
CA ASP A 749 -8.12 19.12 -8.70
C ASP A 749 -8.51 20.22 -7.68
N SER A 750 -9.62 20.02 -7.00
CA SER A 750 -10.11 20.95 -5.99
C SER A 750 -9.10 21.18 -4.85
N THR A 751 -8.30 20.18 -4.54
CA THR A 751 -7.21 20.28 -3.56
C THR A 751 -6.07 21.16 -4.07
N SER A 752 -5.75 21.08 -5.36
CA SER A 752 -4.74 21.95 -6.02
C SER A 752 -5.13 23.42 -6.01
N THR A 753 -6.42 23.69 -6.09
CA THR A 753 -6.98 25.08 -6.01
C THR A 753 -7.36 25.49 -4.57
N SER A 754 -7.02 24.67 -3.57
CA SER A 754 -7.31 24.93 -2.15
C SER A 754 -8.78 25.29 -1.87
N ASN A 755 -9.71 24.69 -2.61
CA ASN A 755 -11.15 24.98 -2.57
C ASN A 755 -11.52 26.44 -2.87
N VAL A 756 -10.66 27.18 -3.57
CA VAL A 756 -10.84 28.61 -3.86
C VAL A 756 -11.86 28.81 -4.98
N THR A 757 -12.76 29.76 -4.82
CA THR A 757 -13.64 30.27 -5.86
C THR A 757 -12.99 31.51 -6.51
N ILE A 758 -13.05 31.59 -7.84
CA ILE A 758 -12.58 32.78 -8.58
C ILE A 758 -13.73 33.57 -9.16
N SER A 759 -13.55 34.89 -9.26
CA SER A 759 -14.51 35.83 -9.85
C SER A 759 -13.82 36.80 -10.79
N LEU A 760 -14.39 36.99 -11.98
CA LEU A 760 -13.87 37.88 -13.02
C LEU A 760 -14.71 39.17 -13.09
N SER A 761 -14.07 40.31 -13.34
CA SER A 761 -14.75 41.59 -13.54
C SER A 761 -15.46 41.68 -14.88
N ALA A 762 -15.05 40.92 -15.90
CA ALA A 762 -15.70 40.80 -17.20
C ALA A 762 -15.32 39.44 -17.84
N SER A 763 -16.07 39.02 -18.88
CA SER A 763 -15.87 37.77 -19.59
C SER A 763 -14.83 37.82 -20.72
N SER A 764 -14.38 39.01 -21.13
CA SER A 764 -13.41 39.21 -22.23
C SER A 764 -12.54 40.42 -22.02
N GLY A 765 -11.42 40.52 -22.72
CA GLY A 765 -10.45 41.61 -22.65
C GLY A 765 -9.42 41.43 -21.53
N SER A 766 -8.86 42.55 -21.04
CA SER A 766 -7.99 42.55 -19.88
C SER A 766 -8.83 42.83 -18.65
N VAL A 767 -8.90 41.88 -17.71
CA VAL A 767 -9.83 41.91 -16.59
C VAL A 767 -9.10 41.69 -15.27
N THR A 768 -9.73 42.18 -14.19
CA THR A 768 -9.32 41.80 -12.85
C THR A 768 -10.03 40.49 -12.49
N LEU A 769 -9.27 39.52 -12.02
CA LEU A 769 -9.76 38.28 -11.46
C LEU A 769 -9.40 38.24 -9.97
N THR A 770 -10.38 37.91 -9.14
CA THR A 770 -10.21 37.78 -7.70
C THR A 770 -10.50 36.38 -7.21
N SER A 771 -9.77 35.93 -6.18
CA SER A 771 -10.00 34.68 -5.48
C SER A 771 -10.66 34.89 -4.12
N SER A 772 -11.45 33.91 -3.66
CA SER A 772 -12.14 33.97 -2.36
C SER A 772 -11.18 34.00 -1.16
N THR A 773 -10.00 33.43 -1.31
CA THR A 773 -8.91 33.43 -0.33
C THR A 773 -7.56 33.62 -1.03
N ALA A 774 -6.49 33.80 -0.28
CA ALA A 774 -5.13 33.96 -0.81
C ALA A 774 -4.71 32.72 -1.63
N TYR A 775 -4.41 32.93 -2.91
CA TYR A 775 -3.99 31.89 -3.85
C TYR A 775 -2.86 32.31 -4.80
N PHE A 776 -2.93 33.55 -5.31
CA PHE A 776 -2.03 34.02 -6.36
C PHE A 776 -0.67 34.47 -5.83
N ASN A 777 0.35 34.30 -6.64
CA ASN A 777 1.70 34.79 -6.35
C ASN A 777 2.42 35.26 -7.62
N GLY A 778 3.55 35.96 -7.47
CA GLY A 778 4.33 36.51 -8.60
C GLY A 778 4.87 35.47 -9.57
N GLY A 779 5.07 34.21 -9.14
CA GLY A 779 5.49 33.10 -10.00
C GLY A 779 4.42 32.60 -10.96
N MET A 780 3.18 33.11 -10.87
CA MET A 780 2.09 32.79 -11.81
C MET A 780 2.01 33.73 -13.01
N ILE A 781 2.78 34.80 -13.05
CA ILE A 781 2.86 35.69 -14.22
C ILE A 781 3.34 34.89 -15.44
N ASN A 782 2.71 35.13 -16.60
CA ASN A 782 2.89 34.41 -17.87
C ASN A 782 2.36 32.95 -17.90
N LYS A 783 1.73 32.46 -16.81
CA LYS A 783 1.00 31.21 -16.83
C LYS A 783 -0.42 31.43 -17.37
N ARG A 784 -1.03 30.38 -17.86
CA ARG A 784 -2.43 30.38 -18.32
C ARG A 784 -3.36 29.99 -17.17
N LEU A 785 -4.51 30.65 -17.10
CA LEU A 785 -5.63 30.25 -16.27
C LEU A 785 -6.76 29.79 -17.19
N ARG A 786 -7.32 28.62 -16.94
CA ARG A 786 -8.40 28.02 -17.75
C ARG A 786 -9.55 27.61 -16.84
N ALA A 787 -10.76 27.84 -17.33
CA ALA A 787 -11.97 27.28 -16.76
C ALA A 787 -12.54 26.18 -17.66
N ILE A 788 -13.08 25.12 -17.05
CA ILE A 788 -13.70 23.99 -17.73
C ILE A 788 -15.12 23.75 -17.21
N ASN A 789 -15.95 23.09 -18.01
CA ASN A 789 -17.24 22.58 -17.56
C ASN A 789 -17.07 21.14 -16.96
N ALA A 790 -18.17 20.54 -16.51
CA ALA A 790 -18.18 19.19 -15.94
C ALA A 790 -17.69 18.10 -16.93
N ALA A 791 -17.79 18.33 -18.23
CA ALA A 791 -17.25 17.45 -19.27
C ALA A 791 -15.76 17.73 -19.59
N GLY A 792 -15.09 18.62 -18.87
CA GLY A 792 -13.69 19.00 -19.09
C GLY A 792 -13.47 19.91 -20.30
N THR A 793 -14.55 20.39 -20.95
CA THR A 793 -14.42 21.31 -22.08
C THR A 793 -14.01 22.69 -21.62
N THR A 794 -13.04 23.30 -22.29
CA THR A 794 -12.62 24.70 -22.01
C THR A 794 -13.79 25.67 -22.27
N ILE A 795 -14.14 26.42 -21.24
CA ILE A 795 -15.20 27.42 -21.26
C ILE A 795 -14.70 28.84 -20.91
N GLY A 796 -13.41 29.03 -20.89
CA GLY A 796 -12.73 30.30 -20.71
C GLY A 796 -11.23 30.09 -20.49
N GLU A 797 -10.41 30.95 -21.09
CA GLU A 797 -8.94 30.91 -20.88
C GLU A 797 -8.33 32.29 -21.00
N GLY A 798 -7.27 32.54 -20.25
CA GLY A 798 -6.52 33.78 -20.34
C GLY A 798 -5.11 33.64 -19.77
N SER A 799 -4.25 34.60 -20.06
CA SER A 799 -2.88 34.67 -19.56
C SER A 799 -2.79 35.64 -18.39
N ILE A 800 -2.15 35.23 -17.32
CA ILE A 800 -1.90 36.08 -16.14
C ILE A 800 -0.81 37.08 -16.49
N THR A 801 -1.13 38.37 -16.50
CA THR A 801 -0.20 39.45 -16.89
C THR A 801 0.38 40.21 -15.72
N ALA A 802 -0.31 40.21 -14.59
CA ALA A 802 0.19 40.81 -13.35
C ALA A 802 -0.50 40.17 -12.11
N THR A 803 0.18 40.17 -10.99
CA THR A 803 -0.36 39.84 -9.66
C THR A 803 -0.42 41.13 -8.84
N ALA A 804 -1.65 41.60 -8.54
CA ALA A 804 -1.86 42.79 -7.75
C ALA A 804 -1.79 42.48 -6.24
N SER A 805 -2.23 41.29 -5.84
CA SER A 805 -2.17 40.78 -4.46
C SER A 805 -2.27 39.23 -4.48
N THR A 806 -2.20 38.60 -3.30
CA THR A 806 -2.44 37.16 -3.16
C THR A 806 -3.88 36.74 -3.51
N THR A 807 -4.81 37.69 -3.57
CA THR A 807 -6.23 37.45 -3.93
C THR A 807 -6.62 38.11 -5.25
N SER A 808 -5.72 38.80 -5.98
CA SER A 808 -6.10 39.53 -7.19
C SER A 808 -4.99 39.50 -8.24
N ILE A 809 -5.39 39.18 -9.47
CA ILE A 809 -4.52 39.20 -10.66
C ILE A 809 -5.17 39.97 -11.80
N THR A 810 -4.33 40.38 -12.77
CA THR A 810 -4.78 40.84 -14.07
C THR A 810 -4.66 39.69 -15.05
N LEU A 811 -5.79 39.36 -15.69
CA LEU A 811 -5.90 38.28 -16.69
C LEU A 811 -6.20 38.90 -18.07
N SER A 812 -5.37 38.60 -19.04
CA SER A 812 -5.64 38.87 -20.46
C SER A 812 -6.35 37.67 -21.07
N ILE A 813 -7.66 37.84 -21.34
CA ILE A 813 -8.52 36.75 -21.80
C ILE A 813 -8.25 36.44 -23.26
N THR A 814 -7.97 35.18 -23.58
CA THR A 814 -7.77 34.65 -24.93
C THR A 814 -8.99 33.90 -25.44
N THR A 815 -9.72 33.21 -24.55
CA THR A 815 -11.00 32.54 -24.81
C THR A 815 -12.06 33.10 -23.87
N THR A 816 -13.14 33.65 -24.40
CA THR A 816 -14.22 34.27 -23.60
C THR A 816 -14.74 33.29 -22.54
N PHE A 817 -14.85 33.79 -21.32
CA PHE A 817 -15.38 33.00 -20.20
C PHE A 817 -16.90 32.93 -20.26
N SER A 818 -17.47 31.75 -20.10
CA SER A 818 -18.92 31.52 -20.16
C SER A 818 -19.66 32.02 -18.93
N ALA A 819 -18.96 32.22 -17.82
CA ALA A 819 -19.47 32.76 -16.56
C ALA A 819 -18.44 33.71 -15.92
N LEU A 820 -18.86 34.48 -14.91
CA LEU A 820 -17.97 35.39 -14.20
C LEU A 820 -17.48 34.83 -12.85
N SER A 821 -17.89 33.61 -12.49
CA SER A 821 -17.45 32.95 -11.27
C SER A 821 -17.32 31.43 -11.47
N TYR A 822 -16.27 30.85 -10.89
CA TYR A 822 -15.97 29.40 -10.97
C TYR A 822 -15.53 28.91 -9.61
N SER A 823 -16.14 27.84 -9.14
CA SER A 823 -15.73 27.11 -7.93
C SER A 823 -14.50 26.25 -8.18
N ALA A 824 -13.84 25.82 -7.11
CA ALA A 824 -12.77 24.83 -7.17
C ALA A 824 -13.21 23.58 -7.95
N GLY A 825 -12.28 22.93 -8.65
CA GLY A 825 -12.56 21.81 -9.53
C GLY A 825 -12.94 22.20 -10.97
N PHE A 826 -13.30 23.47 -11.24
CA PHE A 826 -13.69 23.94 -12.57
C PHE A 826 -12.75 25.01 -13.15
N TRP A 827 -11.63 25.28 -12.49
CA TRP A 827 -10.60 26.17 -12.99
C TRP A 827 -9.22 25.74 -12.48
N GLY A 828 -8.18 26.13 -13.20
CA GLY A 828 -6.81 25.80 -12.83
C GLY A 828 -5.80 26.74 -13.48
N VAL A 829 -4.57 26.71 -12.96
CA VAL A 829 -3.42 27.45 -13.50
C VAL A 829 -2.40 26.46 -14.05
N SER A 830 -1.95 26.70 -15.27
CA SER A 830 -0.99 25.84 -15.96
C SER A 830 0.40 25.89 -15.31
N VAL A 831 1.13 24.77 -15.39
CA VAL A 831 2.52 24.67 -14.93
C VAL A 831 3.43 24.11 -16.02
N SER A 832 4.72 24.46 -15.95
CA SER A 832 5.76 23.85 -16.77
C SER A 832 6.70 22.93 -15.97
N THR A 833 6.54 22.88 -14.64
CA THR A 833 7.36 22.04 -13.77
C THR A 833 6.46 21.18 -12.91
N VAL A 834 6.72 19.89 -12.91
CA VAL A 834 6.07 18.89 -12.03
C VAL A 834 7.11 18.48 -10.99
N SER A 835 6.77 18.59 -9.71
CA SER A 835 7.59 18.16 -8.56
C SER A 835 7.01 16.92 -7.90
N GLY A 836 7.69 16.38 -6.90
CA GLY A 836 7.25 15.17 -6.18
C GLY A 836 7.61 13.88 -6.91
N LEU A 837 8.58 13.92 -7.84
CA LEU A 837 9.00 12.79 -8.66
C LEU A 837 10.22 12.04 -8.08
N SER A 838 10.41 12.04 -6.76
CA SER A 838 11.54 11.37 -6.10
C SER A 838 11.63 9.87 -6.41
N HIS A 839 10.49 9.24 -6.64
CA HIS A 839 10.38 7.84 -7.02
C HIS A 839 10.80 7.55 -8.47
N LEU A 840 11.05 8.60 -9.28
CA LEU A 840 11.50 8.52 -10.67
C LEU A 840 12.82 9.30 -10.90
N ASP A 841 13.51 9.70 -9.83
CA ASP A 841 14.71 10.52 -9.96
C ASP A 841 15.79 9.82 -10.81
N THR A 842 16.37 10.53 -11.75
CA THR A 842 17.30 10.06 -12.80
C THR A 842 16.70 9.17 -13.89
N GLU A 843 15.42 8.81 -13.81
CA GLU A 843 14.78 7.98 -14.84
C GLU A 843 14.33 8.81 -16.06
N THR A 844 14.37 8.16 -17.23
CA THR A 844 13.79 8.69 -18.46
C THR A 844 12.30 8.34 -18.50
N VAL A 845 11.45 9.36 -18.54
CA VAL A 845 10.00 9.21 -18.39
C VAL A 845 9.22 9.51 -19.66
N GLY A 846 8.08 8.84 -19.82
CA GLY A 846 7.02 9.19 -20.75
C GLY A 846 6.15 10.29 -20.17
N ILE A 847 5.56 11.13 -21.06
CA ILE A 847 4.77 12.28 -20.66
C ILE A 847 3.53 12.39 -21.54
N LEU A 848 2.37 12.54 -20.90
CA LEU A 848 1.13 12.95 -21.53
C LEU A 848 0.72 14.30 -20.95
N ALA A 849 0.73 15.36 -21.75
CA ALA A 849 0.49 16.73 -21.30
C ALA A 849 -0.74 17.33 -22.03
N ASP A 850 -1.79 17.73 -21.29
CA ASP A 850 -3.10 18.15 -21.83
C ASP A 850 -3.64 17.16 -22.90
N GLY A 851 -3.42 15.86 -22.68
CA GLY A 851 -3.80 14.78 -23.59
C GLY A 851 -2.88 14.61 -24.83
N GLN A 852 -1.82 15.38 -24.95
CA GLN A 852 -0.83 15.25 -26.03
C GLN A 852 0.37 14.45 -25.57
N VAL A 853 0.86 13.56 -26.42
CA VAL A 853 2.07 12.81 -26.18
C VAL A 853 3.28 13.74 -26.40
N GLU A 854 4.06 13.97 -25.37
CA GLU A 854 5.31 14.74 -25.49
C GLU A 854 6.34 13.89 -26.25
N SER A 855 6.82 14.42 -27.38
CA SER A 855 7.74 13.68 -28.26
C SER A 855 9.18 13.64 -27.77
N LEU A 856 9.53 14.46 -26.78
CA LEU A 856 10.87 14.52 -26.22
C LEU A 856 10.97 13.63 -24.99
N THR A 857 11.91 12.71 -25.00
CA THR A 857 12.29 11.97 -23.80
C THR A 857 12.93 12.94 -22.80
N ARG A 858 12.49 12.89 -21.57
CA ARG A 858 13.00 13.75 -20.49
C ARG A 858 13.41 12.90 -19.30
N THR A 859 14.42 13.37 -18.62
CA THR A 859 14.93 12.72 -17.40
C THR A 859 14.51 13.57 -16.20
N VAL A 860 13.99 12.91 -15.15
CA VAL A 860 13.69 13.55 -13.88
C VAL A 860 15.00 13.93 -13.20
N ALA A 861 15.09 15.15 -12.69
CA ALA A 861 16.27 15.64 -11.98
C ALA A 861 15.87 16.41 -10.72
N SER A 862 16.52 16.10 -9.61
CA SER A 862 16.23 16.73 -8.32
C SER A 862 14.74 16.68 -7.96
N ASN A 863 14.15 15.50 -8.11
CA ASN A 863 12.72 15.22 -7.81
C ASN A 863 11.70 16.02 -8.63
N ALA A 864 12.11 16.61 -9.75
CA ALA A 864 11.26 17.46 -10.58
C ALA A 864 11.51 17.23 -12.07
N LEU A 865 10.50 17.61 -12.87
CA LEU A 865 10.57 17.59 -14.33
C LEU A 865 10.11 18.94 -14.86
N THR A 866 10.93 19.56 -15.74
CA THR A 866 10.56 20.81 -16.40
C THR A 866 10.24 20.57 -17.86
N LEU A 867 9.06 21.03 -18.30
CA LEU A 867 8.54 20.93 -19.65
C LEU A 867 8.84 22.20 -20.45
N GLY A 868 8.77 22.08 -21.78
CA GLY A 868 9.01 23.23 -22.68
C GLY A 868 7.87 24.25 -22.74
N SER A 869 6.70 23.89 -22.25
CA SER A 869 5.48 24.72 -22.24
C SER A 869 4.71 24.51 -20.93
N ASN A 870 3.71 25.37 -20.70
CA ASN A 870 2.79 25.25 -19.58
C ASN A 870 1.58 24.40 -19.95
N TYR A 871 1.24 23.44 -19.10
CA TYR A 871 0.10 22.51 -19.28
C TYR A 871 -0.77 22.48 -18.02
N PHE A 872 -2.02 22.04 -18.15
CA PHE A 872 -2.99 21.97 -17.07
C PHE A 872 -3.08 20.57 -16.47
N VAL A 873 -2.98 19.53 -17.30
CA VAL A 873 -2.96 18.15 -16.83
C VAL A 873 -1.70 17.47 -17.38
N ILE A 874 -0.91 16.87 -16.52
CA ILE A 874 0.35 16.23 -16.89
C ILE A 874 0.42 14.87 -16.22
N GLN A 875 0.56 13.81 -17.03
CA GLN A 875 0.87 12.46 -16.57
C GLN A 875 2.36 12.22 -16.81
N VAL A 876 3.08 11.80 -15.79
CA VAL A 876 4.52 11.46 -15.85
C VAL A 876 4.73 10.08 -15.27
N GLY A 877 5.48 9.21 -15.95
CA GLY A 877 5.78 7.86 -15.47
C GLY A 877 6.71 7.10 -16.43
N LEU A 878 6.95 5.85 -16.12
CA LEU A 878 7.77 4.95 -16.94
C LEU A 878 6.95 4.41 -18.12
N SER A 879 7.48 4.56 -19.33
CA SER A 879 6.84 4.03 -20.54
C SER A 879 6.95 2.50 -20.60
N TYR A 880 5.97 1.86 -21.19
CA TYR A 880 5.98 0.43 -21.48
C TYR A 880 5.34 0.16 -22.86
N ASP A 881 5.72 -0.97 -23.44
CA ASP A 881 5.19 -1.41 -24.74
C ASP A 881 3.94 -2.26 -24.55
N GLN A 882 2.92 -2.02 -25.35
CA GLN A 882 1.71 -2.82 -25.48
C GLN A 882 1.81 -3.59 -26.79
N ILE A 883 1.80 -4.92 -26.75
CA ILE A 883 2.13 -5.76 -27.89
C ILE A 883 1.06 -6.83 -28.11
N LEU A 884 0.60 -6.91 -29.36
CA LEU A 884 -0.24 -8.00 -29.86
C LEU A 884 0.41 -8.63 -31.07
N TYR A 885 0.64 -9.94 -31.02
CA TYR A 885 1.15 -10.70 -32.17
C TYR A 885 0.21 -11.85 -32.50
N THR A 886 -0.38 -11.82 -33.69
CA THR A 886 -1.37 -12.83 -34.10
C THR A 886 -0.69 -14.16 -34.43
N LEU A 887 -1.46 -15.24 -34.44
CA LEU A 887 -1.03 -16.53 -34.99
C LEU A 887 -1.02 -16.49 -36.52
N PRO A 888 -0.23 -17.39 -37.19
CA PRO A 888 -0.31 -17.57 -38.63
C PRO A 888 -1.73 -17.87 -39.09
N LYS A 889 -2.17 -17.22 -40.17
CA LYS A 889 -3.55 -17.37 -40.69
C LYS A 889 -3.70 -18.58 -41.59
N GLU A 890 -4.68 -19.43 -41.24
CA GLU A 890 -5.06 -20.61 -42.04
C GLU A 890 -6.10 -20.21 -43.09
N ALA A 891 -5.64 -19.55 -44.16
CA ALA A 891 -6.52 -19.09 -45.22
C ALA A 891 -5.83 -19.00 -46.59
N GLY A 892 -6.62 -18.96 -47.66
CA GLY A 892 -6.15 -18.66 -49.00
C GLY A 892 -5.54 -19.85 -49.77
N ALA A 893 -5.60 -21.07 -49.23
CA ALA A 893 -5.13 -22.25 -49.92
C ALA A 893 -6.27 -22.91 -50.72
N GLN A 894 -6.08 -23.11 -52.04
CA GLN A 894 -7.04 -23.81 -52.89
C GLN A 894 -6.97 -25.34 -52.69
N ARG A 895 -5.86 -25.84 -52.21
CA ARG A 895 -5.59 -27.28 -52.01
C ARG A 895 -5.30 -27.58 -50.54
N GLY A 896 -6.34 -27.65 -49.71
CA GLY A 896 -6.22 -27.98 -48.31
C GLY A 896 -5.63 -26.91 -47.42
N THR A 897 -4.74 -27.22 -46.51
CA THR A 897 -4.16 -26.29 -45.53
C THR A 897 -3.23 -25.24 -46.11
N ALA A 898 -3.23 -24.03 -45.50
CA ALA A 898 -2.26 -22.99 -45.80
C ALA A 898 -0.96 -23.10 -45.02
N GLN A 899 -0.87 -24.04 -44.08
CA GLN A 899 0.35 -24.29 -43.26
C GLN A 899 1.53 -24.72 -44.16
N GLY A 900 2.69 -24.11 -43.89
CA GLY A 900 3.90 -24.38 -44.65
C GLY A 900 3.96 -23.70 -46.03
N LYS A 901 2.89 -23.10 -46.51
CA LYS A 901 2.87 -22.33 -47.75
C LYS A 901 3.39 -20.91 -47.48
N VAL A 902 3.89 -20.29 -48.54
CA VAL A 902 4.40 -18.92 -48.46
C VAL A 902 3.24 -17.95 -48.60
N GLN A 903 3.11 -17.05 -47.64
CA GLN A 903 2.00 -16.11 -47.50
C GLN A 903 2.50 -14.68 -47.30
N ARG A 904 1.67 -13.70 -47.61
CA ARG A 904 1.91 -12.27 -47.37
C ARG A 904 0.59 -11.54 -47.15
N PHE A 905 0.54 -10.71 -46.06
CA PHE A 905 -0.48 -9.68 -46.01
C PHE A 905 -0.14 -8.54 -46.99
N ASN A 906 -1.07 -8.20 -47.88
CA ASN A 906 -0.94 -7.09 -48.81
C ASN A 906 -1.28 -5.77 -48.11
N GLU A 907 -2.36 -5.77 -47.39
CA GLU A 907 -2.88 -4.64 -46.63
C GLU A 907 -3.64 -5.09 -45.40
N ILE A 908 -3.71 -4.23 -44.41
CA ILE A 908 -4.48 -4.43 -43.16
C ILE A 908 -5.33 -3.20 -42.84
N ALA A 909 -6.42 -3.44 -42.12
CA ALA A 909 -7.22 -2.41 -41.47
C ALA A 909 -7.61 -2.90 -40.07
N LEU A 910 -7.73 -1.98 -39.14
CA LEU A 910 -8.00 -2.26 -37.74
C LEU A 910 -9.26 -1.53 -37.30
N LYS A 911 -10.21 -2.23 -36.72
CA LYS A 911 -11.33 -1.59 -36.04
C LYS A 911 -10.98 -1.40 -34.58
N VAL A 912 -11.00 -0.16 -34.13
CA VAL A 912 -10.60 0.21 -32.75
C VAL A 912 -11.69 0.99 -32.04
N ASN A 913 -11.66 1.02 -30.73
CA ASN A 913 -12.55 1.79 -29.88
C ASN A 913 -11.74 2.63 -28.89
N ARG A 914 -12.05 3.93 -28.79
CA ARG A 914 -11.43 4.87 -27.83
C ARG A 914 -9.91 4.70 -27.74
N SER A 915 -9.24 4.70 -28.87
CA SER A 915 -7.83 4.32 -29.00
C SER A 915 -6.97 5.46 -29.53
N THR A 916 -5.67 5.37 -29.26
CA THR A 916 -4.68 6.19 -29.96
C THR A 916 -4.73 5.90 -31.46
N GLN A 917 -4.44 6.92 -32.26
CA GLN A 917 -4.28 6.77 -33.72
C GLN A 917 -2.81 6.56 -34.12
N ASN A 918 -1.89 6.52 -33.17
CA ASN A 918 -0.46 6.41 -33.42
C ASN A 918 0.12 5.19 -32.70
N PHE A 919 0.29 4.13 -33.45
CA PHE A 919 0.98 2.91 -33.03
C PHE A 919 1.63 2.26 -34.27
N LYS A 920 2.47 1.29 -34.04
CA LYS A 920 3.22 0.59 -35.10
C LYS A 920 2.62 -0.77 -35.41
N TYR A 921 2.72 -1.17 -36.67
CA TYR A 921 2.30 -2.49 -37.14
C TYR A 921 3.29 -3.06 -38.17
N GLY A 922 3.33 -4.37 -38.29
CA GLY A 922 4.20 -5.02 -39.27
C GLY A 922 4.07 -6.55 -39.23
N PRO A 923 4.86 -7.29 -40.00
CA PRO A 923 4.89 -8.73 -39.98
C PRO A 923 5.59 -9.32 -38.75
N ASP A 924 6.49 -8.57 -38.14
CA ASP A 924 7.29 -8.96 -36.96
C ASP A 924 7.84 -7.71 -36.26
N ALA A 925 8.47 -7.91 -35.11
CA ALA A 925 9.00 -6.84 -34.25
C ALA A 925 10.10 -5.98 -34.92
N SER A 926 10.78 -6.49 -35.93
CA SER A 926 11.89 -5.80 -36.61
C SER A 926 11.43 -4.99 -37.82
N ASN A 927 10.25 -5.27 -38.36
CA ASN A 927 9.70 -4.69 -39.57
C ASN A 927 8.39 -3.95 -39.29
N LEU A 928 8.47 -2.79 -38.66
CA LEU A 928 7.31 -1.99 -38.23
C LEU A 928 7.17 -0.69 -39.02
N ASP A 929 5.93 -0.33 -39.33
CA ASP A 929 5.51 0.94 -39.91
C ASP A 929 4.50 1.63 -38.99
N ASP A 930 4.40 2.96 -39.06
CA ASP A 930 3.37 3.74 -38.37
C ASP A 930 2.00 3.59 -39.10
N ILE A 931 0.95 3.30 -38.33
CA ILE A 931 -0.39 3.08 -38.91
C ILE A 931 -0.99 4.37 -39.44
N ASN A 932 -0.63 5.50 -38.88
CA ASN A 932 -1.06 6.82 -39.33
C ASN A 932 0.14 7.72 -39.62
N VAL A 933 0.51 7.78 -40.89
CA VAL A 933 1.62 8.63 -41.38
C VAL A 933 1.37 10.13 -41.19
N SER A 934 0.08 10.52 -41.01
CA SER A 934 -0.33 11.91 -40.83
C SER A 934 -0.62 12.29 -39.39
N PHE A 935 -0.13 11.50 -38.42
CA PHE A 935 -0.35 11.77 -37.01
C PHE A 935 0.20 13.14 -36.61
N THR A 936 -0.69 13.98 -36.16
CA THR A 936 -0.34 15.24 -35.48
C THR A 936 -0.39 14.99 -33.98
N PRO A 937 0.69 15.27 -33.23
CA PRO A 937 0.69 15.14 -31.76
C PRO A 937 -0.37 15.98 -31.05
N SER A 938 -1.04 16.88 -31.78
CA SER A 938 -2.08 17.77 -31.27
C SER A 938 -3.47 17.16 -31.14
N VAL A 939 -3.67 15.87 -31.47
CA VAL A 939 -4.99 15.21 -31.31
C VAL A 939 -5.20 14.92 -29.83
N THR A 940 -6.23 15.54 -29.25
CA THR A 940 -6.59 15.43 -27.83
C THR A 940 -7.81 14.56 -27.60
N THR A 941 -8.27 13.81 -28.63
CA THR A 941 -9.44 12.94 -28.56
C THR A 941 -9.10 11.54 -29.04
N LEU A 942 -9.54 10.54 -28.28
CA LEU A 942 -9.42 9.14 -28.65
C LEU A 942 -10.33 8.81 -29.83
N TYR A 943 -9.87 7.92 -30.71
CA TYR A 943 -10.54 7.54 -31.93
C TYR A 943 -11.35 6.25 -31.73
N THR A 944 -12.54 6.25 -32.30
CA THR A 944 -13.38 5.06 -32.50
C THR A 944 -13.74 4.91 -33.95
N GLY A 945 -13.40 3.77 -34.55
CA GLY A 945 -13.68 3.53 -35.99
C GLY A 945 -12.70 2.56 -36.62
N ILE A 946 -12.57 2.65 -37.93
CA ILE A 946 -11.62 1.84 -38.71
C ILE A 946 -10.37 2.68 -38.97
N LEU A 947 -9.19 2.13 -38.70
CA LEU A 947 -7.91 2.71 -39.07
C LEU A 947 -7.36 2.00 -40.31
N PRO A 948 -6.84 2.73 -41.28
CA PRO A 948 -6.71 4.21 -41.36
C PRO A 948 -8.06 4.90 -41.59
N PRO A 949 -8.27 6.14 -41.08
CA PRO A 949 -9.56 6.84 -41.14
C PRO A 949 -9.98 7.24 -42.59
N GLN A 950 -9.02 7.29 -43.48
CA GLN A 950 -9.26 7.74 -44.88
C GLN A 950 -9.84 6.63 -45.79
N GLY A 951 -10.13 5.45 -45.26
CA GLY A 951 -10.62 4.29 -45.99
C GLY A 951 -9.52 3.51 -46.73
N GLY A 952 -9.84 2.26 -47.08
CA GLY A 952 -8.88 1.29 -47.64
C GLY A 952 -8.00 0.67 -46.56
N GLY A 953 -7.20 -0.30 -46.96
CA GLY A 953 -6.17 -0.89 -46.08
C GLY A 953 -4.83 -0.19 -46.28
N ILE A 954 -3.99 -0.28 -45.27
CA ILE A 954 -2.59 0.15 -45.40
C ILE A 954 -1.71 -1.03 -45.80
N GLY A 955 -0.80 -0.77 -46.75
CA GLY A 955 0.14 -1.77 -47.24
C GLY A 955 1.05 -2.27 -46.12
N MET A 956 1.25 -3.57 -46.05
CA MET A 956 2.12 -4.17 -45.07
C MET A 956 3.54 -4.38 -45.63
N ARG A 957 4.56 -3.90 -44.90
CA ARG A 957 5.96 -4.20 -45.23
C ARG A 957 6.23 -5.69 -45.11
N GLY A 958 7.26 -6.12 -45.75
CA GLY A 958 7.72 -7.48 -45.69
C GLY A 958 7.45 -8.25 -46.98
N GLY A 959 8.23 -9.30 -47.13
CA GLY A 959 8.11 -10.25 -48.20
C GLY A 959 7.14 -11.39 -47.92
N TYR A 960 7.17 -12.36 -48.78
CA TYR A 960 6.51 -13.63 -48.55
C TYR A 960 7.23 -14.42 -47.44
N ALA A 961 6.50 -14.94 -46.47
CA ALA A 961 6.99 -15.76 -45.37
C ALA A 961 6.16 -17.03 -45.21
N ARG A 962 6.69 -18.05 -44.54
CA ARG A 962 5.91 -19.24 -44.17
C ARG A 962 5.03 -18.89 -42.96
N GLY A 963 3.77 -18.60 -43.21
CA GLY A 963 2.80 -18.11 -42.24
C GLY A 963 2.81 -16.59 -42.13
N ALA A 964 1.73 -15.96 -42.58
CA ALA A 964 1.56 -14.51 -42.46
C ALA A 964 0.95 -14.16 -41.10
N GLN A 965 1.58 -13.22 -40.41
CA GLN A 965 1.23 -12.77 -39.05
C GLN A 965 1.19 -11.22 -39.04
N ILE A 966 0.55 -10.69 -37.99
CA ILE A 966 0.44 -9.23 -37.78
C ILE A 966 0.95 -8.94 -36.38
N TYR A 967 1.99 -8.11 -36.31
CA TYR A 967 2.56 -7.59 -35.08
C TYR A 967 2.11 -6.15 -34.88
N ILE A 968 1.52 -5.84 -33.74
CA ILE A 968 1.05 -4.50 -33.38
C ILE A 968 1.78 -4.09 -32.12
N LYS A 969 2.33 -2.87 -32.11
CA LYS A 969 3.07 -2.31 -30.98
C LYS A 969 2.65 -0.86 -30.73
N ASN A 970 2.13 -0.59 -29.55
CA ASN A 970 1.91 0.76 -29.05
C ASN A 970 2.89 1.07 -27.91
N SER A 971 3.69 2.11 -28.08
CA SER A 971 4.64 2.60 -27.05
C SER A 971 4.23 3.97 -26.50
N ASN A 972 3.06 4.50 -26.94
CA ASN A 972 2.55 5.77 -26.46
C ASN A 972 1.79 5.60 -25.13
N PRO A 973 1.79 6.61 -24.26
CA PRO A 973 1.05 6.60 -22.99
C PRO A 973 -0.46 6.81 -23.19
N LEU A 974 -1.05 6.10 -24.15
CA LEU A 974 -2.46 6.15 -24.54
C LEU A 974 -3.01 4.75 -24.78
N PRO A 975 -4.32 4.55 -24.61
CA PRO A 975 -4.97 3.26 -24.79
C PRO A 975 -5.02 2.80 -26.25
N LEU A 976 -5.02 1.49 -26.42
CA LEU A 976 -5.30 0.82 -27.68
C LEU A 976 -6.28 -0.34 -27.41
N GLU A 977 -7.53 -0.21 -27.87
CA GLU A 977 -8.53 -1.28 -27.82
C GLU A 977 -8.83 -1.73 -29.25
N ILE A 978 -8.46 -2.97 -29.55
CA ILE A 978 -8.64 -3.58 -30.88
C ILE A 978 -9.87 -4.47 -30.86
N LEU A 979 -10.88 -4.10 -31.67
CA LEU A 979 -12.12 -4.86 -31.83
C LEU A 979 -11.97 -5.95 -32.88
N SER A 980 -11.27 -5.65 -33.97
CA SER A 980 -11.01 -6.62 -35.03
C SER A 980 -9.83 -6.19 -35.93
N ILE A 981 -9.17 -7.20 -36.47
CA ILE A 981 -8.13 -7.06 -37.50
C ILE A 981 -8.65 -7.61 -38.82
N MET A 982 -8.63 -6.80 -39.85
CA MET A 982 -8.97 -7.17 -41.21
C MET A 982 -7.74 -7.12 -42.10
N GLY A 983 -7.57 -8.05 -42.97
CA GLY A 983 -6.41 -8.05 -43.85
C GLY A 983 -6.62 -8.81 -45.16
N SER A 984 -5.99 -8.34 -46.23
CA SER A 984 -5.96 -9.01 -47.53
C SER A 984 -4.69 -9.87 -47.61
N LEU A 985 -4.85 -11.18 -47.70
CA LEU A 985 -3.81 -12.19 -47.69
C LEU A 985 -3.58 -12.77 -49.07
N SER A 986 -2.33 -12.90 -49.51
CA SER A 986 -1.93 -13.64 -50.70
C SER A 986 -1.17 -14.91 -50.30
N THR A 987 -1.60 -16.05 -50.83
CA THR A 987 -0.91 -17.36 -50.61
C THR A 987 -0.36 -17.86 -51.96
N GLU A 988 0.92 -18.27 -51.94
CA GLU A 988 1.56 -18.82 -53.09
C GLU A 988 1.43 -20.35 -53.05
N GLU A 989 0.80 -20.92 -54.08
CA GLU A 989 0.67 -22.34 -54.30
C GLU A 989 1.70 -22.80 -55.35
N LYS A 990 2.83 -23.29 -54.92
CA LYS A 990 3.76 -24.07 -55.77
C LYS A 990 3.68 -25.55 -55.47
#